data_b28bec9308bd3626b7debf0739a0207a
#
_entry.id   b28bec9308bd3626b7debf0739a0207a
#
_cell.length_a   1.000
_cell.length_b   1.000
_cell.length_c   1.000
_cell.angle_alpha   90.00
_cell.angle_beta   90.00
_cell.angle_gamma   90.00
#
_symmetry.space_group_name_H-M   'P 1'
#
loop_
_entity.id
_entity.type
_entity.pdbx_description
1 polymer ?
#
loop_
_entity_poly.entity_id
_entity_poly.type
_entity_poly.pdbx_seq_one_letter_code
_entity_poly.pdbx_strand_id
1 'polypeptide(L)'
;MEEVTGYVEHIVFRNAENGYTVMNFAGEEDEITCVGTFSVVSEGMYLKLRGEYIDHPTYGVQLKVESFEERAPEDVRSIERYLGSGAVKGVGAALAARIVKKFGEETFRIIEEEPERLAEIKGISERKAMEISSQVEEKRELRQAMIFLQGYGISLNLAVKIYRQYGMEIYGILKENPYRLADDIQGVGFKIADEIAAKAGIRTDSDFRIRSGILYALLQASGEGHTYLPREELTQRTAELLGIEPEYIEKHYMDLAMERKLILKEKEGEMKVFASSYYMMEANTAAMLQDLDLRYEVPKREMEDRIRRIEDQSGMELDELQKRAVEEAVQNGLFVLTGGPGTGKTTTINTIIRYFELEGMDICLAAPTGRAAKRMSETTGYEAKTIHRMLELNGAVEGNAGFERNETNPLEADVVIIDEMSMVDISLMYSLLKAIVPGTRLILVGDANQLPSVGPGSVLRDIIESGKFQVVRLNKIFRQASQSDIVVNAHKINEGQEVILDNKSRDFFFLKRYEADVIIHVVIQLIGQKLPKYVDAKPFDIQVLTPMRKGLLGVERLNKILQQYLNPKSESKAEKEVGDRLFREGDKVMQTKNNYQLAWEIKSKYGLPIDKGLGVFNGDMGVIRQINEYAQTVTVEFEESRIVEYSFKNLEELELAYAITIHKSQGSEYPAVVIPLLSGPRMLMNRNLLYTAVTRARKCVTLVGDENVFFQMQHNVTEQVRYSALKDRIWEADEREVEMRAGVE
;
A
#
# COMPACT_ATOMS: atom_id res chain seq x y z
N MET A 1 34.58 20.55 8.55
CA MET A 1 34.24 19.31 9.26
C MET A 1 35.22 19.15 10.42
N GLU A 2 34.70 19.14 11.62
CA GLU A 2 35.50 18.93 12.83
C GLU A 2 35.26 17.50 13.36
N GLU A 3 36.31 16.96 13.99
CA GLU A 3 36.27 15.66 14.67
C GLU A 3 36.32 15.89 16.16
N VAL A 4 35.36 15.31 16.88
CA VAL A 4 35.31 15.36 18.34
C VAL A 4 35.18 13.94 18.88
N THR A 5 36.03 13.60 19.84
CA THR A 5 36.01 12.28 20.50
C THR A 5 35.61 12.47 21.96
N GLY A 6 34.75 11.63 22.48
CA GLY A 6 34.27 11.76 23.85
C GLY A 6 33.10 10.81 24.17
N TYR A 7 32.35 11.13 25.21
CA TYR A 7 31.26 10.31 25.72
C TYR A 7 29.90 10.95 25.53
N VAL A 8 28.88 10.11 25.30
CA VAL A 8 27.50 10.51 25.45
C VAL A 8 27.17 10.65 26.93
N GLU A 9 27.05 11.86 27.43
CA GLU A 9 26.77 12.11 28.83
C GLU A 9 25.28 11.96 29.14
N HIS A 10 24.45 12.59 28.36
CA HIS A 10 23.00 12.51 28.51
C HIS A 10 22.27 12.63 27.16
N ILE A 11 21.24 11.80 26.96
CA ILE A 11 20.37 11.88 25.80
C ILE A 11 19.18 12.76 26.15
N VAL A 12 19.19 14.01 25.66
CA VAL A 12 18.13 14.99 25.90
C VAL A 12 16.85 14.60 25.16
N PHE A 13 16.99 14.15 23.92
CA PHE A 13 15.86 13.70 23.08
C PHE A 13 16.32 12.63 22.10
N ARG A 14 15.50 11.61 21.91
CA ARG A 14 15.69 10.61 20.87
C ARG A 14 14.37 10.23 20.23
N ASN A 15 14.32 10.34 18.92
CA ASN A 15 13.22 9.78 18.13
C ASN A 15 13.56 8.31 17.80
N ALA A 16 12.80 7.38 18.34
CA ALA A 16 13.02 5.94 18.18
C ALA A 16 12.86 5.45 16.74
N GLU A 17 12.04 6.15 15.92
CA GLU A 17 11.75 5.73 14.55
C GLU A 17 12.86 6.13 13.56
N ASN A 18 13.41 7.32 13.68
CA ASN A 18 14.39 7.85 12.74
C ASN A 18 15.82 7.93 13.30
N GLY A 19 15.99 7.63 14.59
CA GLY A 19 17.27 7.69 15.27
C GLY A 19 17.81 9.10 15.47
N TYR A 20 17.02 10.17 15.19
CA TYR A 20 17.45 11.53 15.47
C TYR A 20 17.60 11.74 16.97
N THR A 21 18.76 12.20 17.37
CA THR A 21 19.14 12.32 18.77
C THR A 21 19.72 13.70 19.02
N VAL A 22 19.30 14.30 20.12
CA VAL A 22 19.93 15.46 20.74
C VAL A 22 20.56 14.97 22.02
N MET A 23 21.86 15.14 22.16
CA MET A 23 22.60 14.64 23.32
C MET A 23 23.66 15.63 23.80
N ASN A 24 23.94 15.59 25.09
CA ASN A 24 25.12 16.21 25.68
C ASN A 24 26.27 15.25 25.53
N PHE A 25 27.35 15.75 24.98
CA PHE A 25 28.53 14.99 24.64
C PHE A 25 29.73 15.60 25.36
N ALA A 26 30.36 14.83 26.22
CA ALA A 26 31.58 15.23 26.93
C ALA A 26 32.79 14.97 26.04
N GLY A 27 33.30 16.00 25.37
CA GLY A 27 34.55 15.96 24.63
C GLY A 27 35.77 15.98 25.56
N GLU A 28 36.97 15.98 24.97
CA GLU A 28 38.21 15.98 25.76
C GLU A 28 38.43 17.30 26.54
N GLU A 29 37.92 18.43 26.03
CA GLU A 29 38.13 19.74 26.64
C GLU A 29 36.79 20.39 27.13
N ASP A 30 35.65 20.14 26.43
CA ASP A 30 34.39 20.80 26.74
C ASP A 30 33.15 19.87 26.54
N GLU A 31 32.07 20.22 27.24
CA GLU A 31 30.73 19.62 27.02
C GLU A 31 30.03 20.27 25.84
N ILE A 32 29.64 19.48 24.86
CA ILE A 32 29.08 19.94 23.59
C ILE A 32 27.69 19.35 23.40
N THR A 33 26.73 20.16 22.99
CA THR A 33 25.44 19.64 22.51
C THR A 33 25.59 19.12 21.08
N CYS A 34 25.33 17.83 20.87
CA CYS A 34 25.42 17.17 19.59
C CYS A 34 24.03 16.82 19.08
N VAL A 35 23.79 17.06 17.79
CA VAL A 35 22.54 16.73 17.10
C VAL A 35 22.82 15.94 15.83
N GLY A 36 22.08 14.86 15.61
CA GLY A 36 22.29 14.03 14.42
C GLY A 36 21.45 12.77 14.43
N THR A 37 21.59 11.96 13.40
CA THR A 37 20.91 10.67 13.30
C THR A 37 21.89 9.56 13.72
N PHE A 38 21.55 8.86 14.79
CA PHE A 38 22.37 7.78 15.33
C PHE A 38 21.59 6.46 15.25
N SER A 39 22.18 5.46 14.62
CA SER A 39 21.58 4.12 14.49
C SER A 39 21.44 3.43 15.84
N VAL A 40 22.47 3.52 16.65
CA VAL A 40 22.48 3.07 18.05
C VAL A 40 23.28 4.11 18.84
N VAL A 41 22.67 4.67 19.86
CA VAL A 41 23.35 5.54 20.82
C VAL A 41 22.70 5.35 22.18
N SER A 42 23.54 5.27 23.21
CA SER A 42 23.15 5.22 24.62
C SER A 42 24.11 6.04 25.46
N GLU A 43 23.63 6.50 26.61
CA GLU A 43 24.46 7.21 27.57
C GLU A 43 25.65 6.37 27.96
N GLY A 44 26.80 6.99 28.06
CA GLY A 44 28.10 6.35 28.36
C GLY A 44 28.85 5.76 27.17
N MET A 45 28.28 5.77 25.97
CA MET A 45 29.04 5.35 24.78
C MET A 45 30.17 6.30 24.46
N TYR A 46 31.33 5.73 24.09
CA TYR A 46 32.49 6.47 23.62
C TYR A 46 32.47 6.54 22.10
N LEU A 47 32.34 7.75 21.60
CA LEU A 47 32.13 7.98 20.16
C LEU A 47 33.17 8.95 19.61
N LYS A 48 33.57 8.72 18.36
CA LYS A 48 34.23 9.71 17.52
C LYS A 48 33.20 10.29 16.59
N LEU A 49 32.90 11.56 16.75
CA LEU A 49 31.90 12.31 15.98
C LEU A 49 32.58 13.15 14.90
N ARG A 50 32.00 13.21 13.72
CA ARG A 50 32.38 14.12 12.64
C ARG A 50 31.18 14.97 12.24
N GLY A 51 31.37 16.29 12.22
CA GLY A 51 30.29 17.19 11.89
C GLY A 51 30.72 18.64 11.73
N GLU A 52 29.73 19.52 11.68
CA GLU A 52 29.93 20.96 11.60
C GLU A 52 29.20 21.66 12.74
N TYR A 53 29.83 22.67 13.35
CA TYR A 53 29.18 23.51 14.34
C TYR A 53 28.14 24.41 13.65
N ILE A 54 26.92 24.38 14.17
CA ILE A 54 25.82 25.24 13.74
C ILE A 54 25.35 26.08 14.93
N ASP A 55 24.98 27.32 14.68
CA ASP A 55 24.39 28.20 15.70
C ASP A 55 22.88 28.11 15.61
N HIS A 56 22.26 27.49 16.63
CA HIS A 56 20.80 27.36 16.68
C HIS A 56 20.18 28.57 17.36
N PRO A 57 19.18 29.27 16.75
CA PRO A 57 18.63 30.53 17.29
C PRO A 57 18.11 30.47 18.73
N THR A 58 17.70 29.27 19.20
CA THR A 58 17.10 29.06 20.54
C THR A 58 18.03 28.28 21.49
N TYR A 59 18.88 27.41 20.97
CA TYR A 59 19.66 26.45 21.78
C TYR A 59 21.17 26.65 21.67
N GLY A 60 21.63 27.72 20.99
CA GLY A 60 23.05 28.07 20.87
C GLY A 60 23.85 27.15 19.97
N VAL A 61 25.15 27.14 20.14
CA VAL A 61 26.07 26.39 19.30
C VAL A 61 25.93 24.88 19.55
N GLN A 62 25.71 24.13 18.45
CA GLN A 62 25.55 22.68 18.47
C GLN A 62 26.44 22.03 17.40
N LEU A 63 26.97 20.85 17.65
CA LEU A 63 27.63 20.04 16.64
C LEU A 63 26.60 19.22 15.87
N LYS A 64 26.37 19.56 14.61
CA LYS A 64 25.56 18.74 13.69
C LYS A 64 26.39 17.59 13.18
N VAL A 65 26.12 16.38 13.69
CA VAL A 65 26.87 15.17 13.39
C VAL A 65 26.43 14.59 12.06
N GLU A 66 27.36 14.40 11.15
CA GLU A 66 27.15 13.76 9.84
C GLU A 66 27.52 12.28 9.86
N SER A 67 28.57 11.93 10.61
CA SER A 67 28.97 10.55 10.80
C SER A 67 29.55 10.34 12.21
N PHE A 68 29.42 9.12 12.70
CA PHE A 68 29.96 8.74 14.00
C PHE A 68 30.58 7.35 13.93
N GLU A 69 31.58 7.13 14.79
CA GLU A 69 32.24 5.84 14.97
C GLU A 69 32.26 5.51 16.46
N GLU A 70 31.73 4.37 16.85
CA GLU A 70 31.88 3.87 18.22
C GLU A 70 33.29 3.31 18.42
N ARG A 71 33.97 3.76 19.43
CA ARG A 71 35.29 3.26 19.80
C ARG A 71 35.24 2.52 21.12
N ALA A 72 36.02 1.45 21.24
CA ALA A 72 36.27 0.84 22.53
C ALA A 72 37.10 1.81 23.39
N PRO A 73 36.70 2.03 24.62
CA PRO A 73 37.51 2.87 25.52
C PRO A 73 38.86 2.22 25.79
N GLU A 74 39.94 2.99 25.60
CA GLU A 74 41.31 2.53 25.75
C GLU A 74 41.88 2.85 27.15
N ASP A 75 41.27 3.80 27.86
CA ASP A 75 41.73 4.20 29.20
C ASP A 75 40.82 3.67 30.33
N VAL A 76 41.36 3.55 31.49
CA VAL A 76 40.74 2.98 32.70
C VAL A 76 39.41 3.69 33.09
N ARG A 77 39.35 5.03 32.97
CA ARG A 77 38.14 5.80 33.30
C ARG A 77 37.03 5.56 32.28
N SER A 78 37.42 5.43 31.06
CA SER A 78 36.53 5.17 29.94
C SER A 78 35.89 3.79 30.01
N ILE A 79 36.67 2.78 30.38
CA ILE A 79 36.19 1.41 30.61
C ILE A 79 35.20 1.40 31.78
N GLU A 80 35.48 2.13 32.87
CA GLU A 80 34.56 2.23 34.00
C GLU A 80 33.21 2.85 33.62
N ARG A 81 33.24 3.97 32.89
CA ARG A 81 32.01 4.64 32.44
C ARG A 81 31.20 3.76 31.50
N TYR A 82 31.84 3.11 30.53
CA TYR A 82 31.18 2.21 29.59
C TYR A 82 30.45 1.05 30.31
N LEU A 83 31.12 0.38 31.21
CA LEU A 83 30.55 -0.72 32.00
C LEU A 83 29.42 -0.24 32.92
N GLY A 84 29.53 0.97 33.47
CA GLY A 84 28.61 1.55 34.43
C GLY A 84 27.39 2.24 33.81
N SER A 85 27.39 2.52 32.50
CA SER A 85 26.36 3.26 31.78
C SER A 85 25.04 2.48 31.54
N GLY A 86 25.02 1.18 31.88
CA GLY A 86 23.92 0.30 31.52
C GLY A 86 24.13 -0.42 30.16
N ALA A 87 25.23 -0.17 29.48
CA ALA A 87 25.62 -0.88 28.25
C ALA A 87 25.72 -2.39 28.48
N VAL A 88 26.08 -2.82 29.69
CA VAL A 88 26.05 -4.22 30.10
C VAL A 88 25.02 -4.39 31.22
N LYS A 89 23.94 -5.11 30.93
CA LYS A 89 22.86 -5.31 31.91
C LYS A 89 23.36 -5.97 33.20
N GLY A 90 22.99 -5.37 34.30
CA GLY A 90 23.39 -5.87 35.62
C GLY A 90 24.76 -5.37 36.13
N VAL A 91 25.44 -4.50 35.36
CA VAL A 91 26.65 -3.79 35.79
C VAL A 91 26.30 -2.32 35.99
N GLY A 92 26.06 -1.91 37.22
CA GLY A 92 25.89 -0.48 37.57
C GLY A 92 27.23 0.19 37.89
N ALA A 93 27.26 1.53 37.99
CA ALA A 93 28.44 2.34 38.19
C ALA A 93 29.35 1.86 39.36
N ALA A 94 28.75 1.50 40.51
CA ALA A 94 29.51 0.99 41.66
C ALA A 94 30.14 -0.38 41.42
N LEU A 95 29.57 -1.21 40.56
CA LEU A 95 30.14 -2.50 40.19
C LEU A 95 31.23 -2.33 39.13
N ALA A 96 30.98 -1.47 38.12
CA ALA A 96 31.97 -1.10 37.12
C ALA A 96 33.26 -0.56 37.76
N ALA A 97 33.14 0.38 38.70
CA ALA A 97 34.30 0.92 39.45
C ALA A 97 35.11 -0.18 40.15
N ARG A 98 34.46 -1.19 40.71
CA ARG A 98 35.14 -2.32 41.36
C ARG A 98 35.83 -3.25 40.36
N ILE A 99 35.20 -3.50 39.20
CA ILE A 99 35.78 -4.31 38.14
C ILE A 99 37.06 -3.64 37.63
N VAL A 100 36.91 -2.37 37.21
CA VAL A 100 38.02 -1.61 36.62
C VAL A 100 39.13 -1.32 37.63
N LYS A 101 38.80 -1.07 38.89
CA LYS A 101 39.81 -0.92 39.95
C LYS A 101 40.67 -2.16 40.12
N LYS A 102 40.09 -3.37 39.88
CA LYS A 102 40.84 -4.62 40.05
C LYS A 102 41.65 -5.00 38.82
N PHE A 103 41.09 -4.80 37.62
CA PHE A 103 41.67 -5.31 36.40
C PHE A 103 42.27 -4.22 35.48
N GLY A 104 42.00 -2.92 35.76
CA GLY A 104 42.55 -1.81 35.01
C GLY A 104 42.25 -1.88 33.51
N GLU A 105 43.28 -1.65 32.71
CA GLU A 105 43.19 -1.70 31.22
C GLU A 105 42.91 -3.11 30.69
N GLU A 106 43.20 -4.17 31.45
CA GLU A 106 42.93 -5.55 31.05
C GLU A 106 41.45 -5.97 31.25
N THR A 107 40.61 -5.07 31.70
CA THR A 107 39.20 -5.40 32.05
C THR A 107 38.45 -6.09 30.92
N PHE A 108 38.51 -5.59 29.69
CA PHE A 108 37.85 -6.22 28.55
C PHE A 108 38.47 -7.57 28.21
N ARG A 109 39.78 -7.71 28.26
CA ARG A 109 40.42 -9.00 28.03
C ARG A 109 39.96 -10.04 29.07
N ILE A 110 39.89 -9.65 30.34
CA ILE A 110 39.38 -10.54 31.41
C ILE A 110 37.92 -10.90 31.20
N ILE A 111 37.08 -9.96 30.79
CA ILE A 111 35.65 -10.23 30.49
C ILE A 111 35.54 -11.22 29.34
N GLU A 112 36.35 -11.12 28.30
CA GLU A 112 36.27 -11.94 27.09
C GLU A 112 36.98 -13.30 27.26
N GLU A 113 38.19 -13.34 27.82
CA GLU A 113 39.03 -14.54 27.81
C GLU A 113 39.01 -15.30 29.14
N GLU A 114 38.81 -14.61 30.27
CA GLU A 114 38.89 -15.17 31.63
C GLU A 114 37.70 -14.74 32.52
N PRO A 115 36.42 -14.90 32.04
CA PRO A 115 35.26 -14.32 32.73
C PRO A 115 35.07 -14.83 34.15
N GLU A 116 35.54 -16.02 34.50
CA GLU A 116 35.48 -16.58 35.83
C GLU A 116 36.22 -15.72 36.86
N ARG A 117 37.23 -14.95 36.45
CA ARG A 117 37.95 -14.03 37.31
C ARG A 117 37.12 -12.84 37.79
N LEU A 118 36.05 -12.52 37.07
CA LEU A 118 35.11 -11.52 37.55
C LEU A 118 34.44 -11.93 38.87
N ALA A 119 34.29 -13.22 39.11
CA ALA A 119 33.71 -13.75 40.36
C ALA A 119 34.63 -13.50 41.60
N GLU A 120 35.92 -13.12 41.40
CA GLU A 120 36.78 -12.67 42.45
C GLU A 120 36.34 -11.31 43.07
N ILE A 121 35.40 -10.63 42.40
CA ILE A 121 34.86 -9.33 42.85
C ILE A 121 33.60 -9.55 43.70
N LYS A 122 33.58 -8.98 44.89
CA LYS A 122 32.44 -9.07 45.78
C LYS A 122 31.18 -8.56 45.11
N GLY A 123 30.17 -9.45 44.92
CA GLY A 123 28.89 -9.14 44.30
C GLY A 123 28.74 -9.61 42.85
N ILE A 124 29.74 -10.34 42.34
CA ILE A 124 29.67 -11.07 41.06
C ILE A 124 29.74 -12.57 41.39
N SER A 125 28.72 -13.31 41.04
CA SER A 125 28.72 -14.77 41.03
C SER A 125 29.30 -15.28 39.70
N GLU A 126 29.74 -16.53 39.64
CA GLU A 126 30.22 -17.14 38.41
C GLU A 126 29.17 -17.06 37.30
N ARG A 127 27.89 -17.29 37.60
CA ARG A 127 26.78 -17.12 36.66
C ARG A 127 26.70 -15.70 36.09
N LYS A 128 26.82 -14.69 36.97
CA LYS A 128 26.77 -13.29 36.58
C LYS A 128 28.02 -12.88 35.78
N ALA A 129 29.17 -13.46 36.07
CA ALA A 129 30.40 -13.28 35.32
C ALA A 129 30.22 -13.76 33.87
N MET A 130 29.64 -14.94 33.68
CA MET A 130 29.33 -15.49 32.35
C MET A 130 28.24 -14.68 31.61
N GLU A 131 27.20 -14.19 32.29
CA GLU A 131 26.22 -13.30 31.71
C GLU A 131 26.84 -11.97 31.20
N ILE A 132 27.79 -11.41 31.94
CA ILE A 132 28.53 -10.20 31.52
C ILE A 132 29.38 -10.48 30.29
N SER A 133 30.15 -11.58 30.31
CA SER A 133 31.00 -12.01 29.19
C SER A 133 30.18 -12.23 27.92
N SER A 134 29.09 -12.99 28.01
CA SER A 134 28.22 -13.27 26.88
C SER A 134 27.65 -11.99 26.25
N GLN A 135 27.25 -10.99 27.04
CA GLN A 135 26.75 -9.71 26.51
C GLN A 135 27.84 -8.90 25.79
N VAL A 136 29.08 -8.92 26.27
CA VAL A 136 30.21 -8.23 25.64
C VAL A 136 30.58 -8.95 24.32
N GLU A 137 30.60 -10.27 24.34
CA GLU A 137 30.89 -11.08 23.15
C GLU A 137 29.82 -10.90 22.06
N GLU A 138 28.54 -10.97 22.41
CA GLU A 138 27.43 -10.73 21.48
C GLU A 138 27.52 -9.36 20.78
N LYS A 139 27.90 -8.32 21.52
CA LYS A 139 28.12 -6.99 20.95
C LYS A 139 29.33 -6.93 20.01
N ARG A 140 30.39 -7.65 20.32
CA ARG A 140 31.56 -7.75 19.45
C ARG A 140 31.23 -8.47 18.15
N GLU A 141 30.54 -9.60 18.23
CA GLU A 141 30.08 -10.39 17.07
C GLU A 141 29.15 -9.57 16.19
N LEU A 142 28.16 -8.90 16.80
CA LEU A 142 27.28 -7.99 16.09
C LEU A 142 28.05 -6.91 15.32
N ARG A 143 29.05 -6.29 15.95
CA ARG A 143 29.88 -5.27 15.29
C ARG A 143 30.66 -5.83 14.10
N GLN A 144 31.29 -7.01 14.28
CA GLN A 144 32.03 -7.67 13.21
C GLN A 144 31.08 -8.02 12.02
N ALA A 145 29.89 -8.55 12.32
CA ALA A 145 28.89 -8.83 11.32
C ALA A 145 28.40 -7.56 10.60
N MET A 146 28.23 -6.43 11.32
CA MET A 146 27.87 -5.15 10.71
C MET A 146 28.94 -4.67 9.72
N ILE A 147 30.21 -4.69 10.10
CA ILE A 147 31.34 -4.29 9.23
C ILE A 147 31.39 -5.20 7.99
N PHE A 148 31.25 -6.50 8.20
CA PHE A 148 31.21 -7.47 7.11
C PHE A 148 30.07 -7.20 6.13
N LEU A 149 28.86 -7.01 6.61
CA LEU A 149 27.68 -6.74 5.80
C LEU A 149 27.77 -5.39 5.07
N GLN A 150 28.34 -4.36 5.72
CA GLN A 150 28.59 -3.07 5.06
C GLN A 150 29.55 -3.20 3.87
N GLY A 151 30.52 -4.12 3.93
CA GLY A 151 31.43 -4.44 2.82
C GLY A 151 30.67 -4.88 1.55
N TYR A 152 29.49 -5.47 1.72
CA TYR A 152 28.57 -5.83 0.62
C TYR A 152 27.60 -4.70 0.25
N GLY A 153 27.69 -3.52 0.88
CA GLY A 153 26.83 -2.37 0.60
C GLY A 153 25.46 -2.43 1.30
N ILE A 154 25.34 -3.29 2.31
CA ILE A 154 24.12 -3.43 3.10
C ILE A 154 24.05 -2.29 4.13
N SER A 155 22.90 -1.60 4.19
CA SER A 155 22.70 -0.52 5.17
C SER A 155 22.70 -1.07 6.60
N LEU A 156 23.11 -0.25 7.57
CA LEU A 156 23.22 -0.66 8.96
C LEU A 156 21.91 -1.22 9.54
N ASN A 157 20.77 -0.57 9.24
CA ASN A 157 19.46 -1.05 9.71
C ASN A 157 19.09 -2.43 9.15
N LEU A 158 19.42 -2.68 7.89
CA LEU A 158 19.18 -3.96 7.26
C LEU A 158 20.16 -5.02 7.81
N ALA A 159 21.42 -4.65 8.02
CA ALA A 159 22.44 -5.52 8.61
C ALA A 159 22.04 -6.02 10.01
N VAL A 160 21.44 -5.15 10.85
CA VAL A 160 20.89 -5.55 12.17
C VAL A 160 19.79 -6.59 12.02
N LYS A 161 18.84 -6.41 11.08
CA LYS A 161 17.77 -7.38 10.83
C LYS A 161 18.32 -8.72 10.37
N ILE A 162 19.27 -8.69 9.44
CA ILE A 162 19.93 -9.89 8.90
C ILE A 162 20.66 -10.65 10.02
N TYR A 163 21.43 -9.96 10.84
CA TYR A 163 22.14 -10.59 11.96
C TYR A 163 21.17 -11.17 13.01
N ARG A 164 20.07 -10.49 13.33
CA ARG A 164 19.05 -11.03 14.24
C ARG A 164 18.44 -12.34 13.73
N GLN A 165 18.27 -12.47 12.42
CA GLN A 165 17.69 -13.67 11.80
C GLN A 165 18.68 -14.84 11.75
N TYR A 166 19.93 -14.59 11.40
CA TYR A 166 20.90 -15.64 11.08
C TYR A 166 22.08 -15.74 12.03
N GLY A 167 22.30 -14.73 12.87
CA GLY A 167 23.49 -14.69 13.73
C GLY A 167 24.78 -14.86 12.92
N MET A 168 25.65 -15.74 13.40
CA MET A 168 26.93 -16.06 12.76
C MET A 168 26.82 -16.88 11.47
N GLU A 169 25.67 -17.52 11.20
CA GLU A 169 25.46 -18.26 9.96
C GLU A 169 25.49 -17.36 8.71
N ILE A 170 25.31 -16.03 8.89
CA ILE A 170 25.32 -15.07 7.79
C ILE A 170 26.56 -15.14 6.91
N TYR A 171 27.72 -15.43 7.50
CA TYR A 171 28.97 -15.56 6.75
C TYR A 171 28.96 -16.71 5.76
N GLY A 172 28.34 -17.84 6.14
CA GLY A 172 28.11 -18.99 5.25
C GLY A 172 27.06 -18.68 4.18
N ILE A 173 25.93 -18.12 4.59
CA ILE A 173 24.82 -17.79 3.70
C ILE A 173 25.24 -16.84 2.57
N LEU A 174 26.01 -15.79 2.87
CA LEU A 174 26.46 -14.85 1.85
C LEU A 174 27.45 -15.47 0.86
N LYS A 175 28.23 -16.47 1.27
CA LYS A 175 29.16 -17.18 0.39
C LYS A 175 28.49 -18.28 -0.45
N GLU A 176 27.49 -18.95 0.08
CA GLU A 176 26.85 -20.09 -0.55
C GLU A 176 25.60 -19.69 -1.34
N ASN A 177 24.68 -19.00 -0.71
CA ASN A 177 23.39 -18.63 -1.30
C ASN A 177 22.85 -17.30 -0.72
N PRO A 178 23.32 -16.13 -1.17
CA PRO A 178 22.83 -14.83 -0.71
C PRO A 178 21.35 -14.56 -1.08
N TYR A 179 20.75 -15.32 -1.99
CA TYR A 179 19.34 -15.16 -2.36
C TYR A 179 18.38 -15.59 -1.24
N ARG A 180 18.84 -16.36 -0.26
CA ARG A 180 18.07 -16.64 0.97
C ARG A 180 17.66 -15.35 1.71
N LEU A 181 18.46 -14.28 1.59
CA LEU A 181 18.10 -13.00 2.17
C LEU A 181 16.80 -12.44 1.58
N ALA A 182 16.53 -12.69 0.30
CA ALA A 182 15.29 -12.25 -0.35
C ALA A 182 14.08 -13.10 0.06
N ASP A 183 14.29 -14.35 0.41
CA ASP A 183 13.24 -15.27 0.89
C ASP A 183 12.88 -14.98 2.37
N ASP A 184 13.87 -14.69 3.22
CA ASP A 184 13.73 -14.73 4.67
C ASP A 184 13.70 -13.32 5.34
N ILE A 185 14.16 -12.25 4.66
CA ILE A 185 14.29 -10.92 5.25
C ILE A 185 13.36 -9.91 4.59
N GLN A 186 12.39 -9.43 5.33
CA GLN A 186 11.50 -8.37 4.85
C GLN A 186 12.28 -7.07 4.56
N GLY A 187 12.16 -6.60 3.32
CA GLY A 187 12.87 -5.42 2.81
C GLY A 187 14.10 -5.74 1.97
N VAL A 188 14.49 -7.03 1.85
CA VAL A 188 15.47 -7.50 0.89
C VAL A 188 14.74 -8.12 -0.30
N GLY A 189 14.71 -7.41 -1.43
CA GLY A 189 14.20 -7.99 -2.68
C GLY A 189 15.32 -8.65 -3.50
N PHE A 190 14.92 -9.35 -4.57
CA PHE A 190 15.85 -10.02 -5.49
C PHE A 190 17.01 -9.11 -5.94
N LYS A 191 16.75 -7.85 -6.30
CA LYS A 191 17.78 -6.92 -6.78
C LYS A 191 18.88 -6.67 -5.75
N ILE A 192 18.51 -6.49 -4.49
CA ILE A 192 19.48 -6.29 -3.40
C ILE A 192 20.27 -7.58 -3.19
N ALA A 193 19.61 -8.73 -3.20
CA ALA A 193 20.28 -10.03 -3.08
C ALA A 193 21.22 -10.30 -4.26
N ASP A 194 20.84 -9.91 -5.48
CA ASP A 194 21.64 -10.07 -6.70
C ASP A 194 22.89 -9.16 -6.68
N GLU A 195 22.78 -7.93 -6.19
CA GLU A 195 23.92 -7.03 -5.97
C GLU A 195 24.89 -7.58 -4.92
N ILE A 196 24.36 -8.15 -3.83
CA ILE A 196 25.18 -8.81 -2.80
C ILE A 196 25.87 -10.04 -3.39
N ALA A 197 25.13 -10.87 -4.13
CA ALA A 197 25.66 -12.07 -4.78
C ALA A 197 26.79 -11.73 -5.78
N ALA A 198 26.64 -10.68 -6.56
CA ALA A 198 27.67 -10.20 -7.48
C ALA A 198 28.96 -9.80 -6.73
N LYS A 199 28.82 -9.08 -5.60
CA LYS A 199 29.98 -8.71 -4.75
C LYS A 199 30.58 -9.92 -4.03
N ALA A 200 29.78 -10.93 -3.73
CA ALA A 200 30.24 -12.21 -3.15
C ALA A 200 30.93 -13.13 -4.18
N GLY A 201 30.92 -12.75 -5.46
CA GLY A 201 31.53 -13.53 -6.54
C GLY A 201 30.68 -14.73 -6.99
N ILE A 202 29.38 -14.73 -6.70
CA ILE A 202 28.46 -15.77 -7.18
C ILE A 202 28.33 -15.69 -8.70
N ARG A 203 28.38 -16.81 -9.36
CA ARG A 203 28.27 -16.88 -10.82
C ARG A 203 26.90 -16.42 -11.31
N THR A 204 26.87 -15.74 -12.44
CA THR A 204 25.64 -15.22 -13.07
C THR A 204 24.70 -16.32 -13.56
N ASP A 205 25.19 -17.54 -13.77
CA ASP A 205 24.45 -18.72 -14.19
C ASP A 205 24.18 -19.70 -13.02
N SER A 206 24.33 -19.25 -11.77
CA SER A 206 24.07 -20.11 -10.61
C SER A 206 22.60 -20.51 -10.49
N ASP A 207 22.36 -21.76 -10.12
CA ASP A 207 21.00 -22.29 -9.95
C ASP A 207 20.18 -21.48 -8.92
N PHE A 208 20.81 -20.98 -7.87
CA PHE A 208 20.17 -20.12 -6.87
C PHE A 208 19.69 -18.79 -7.46
N ARG A 209 20.52 -18.17 -8.32
CA ARG A 209 20.16 -16.93 -9.02
C ARG A 209 18.97 -17.13 -9.94
N ILE A 210 19.01 -18.19 -10.75
CA ILE A 210 17.95 -18.49 -11.71
C ILE A 210 16.63 -18.77 -10.98
N ARG A 211 16.65 -19.59 -9.95
CA ARG A 211 15.46 -19.93 -9.14
C ARG A 211 14.85 -18.70 -8.46
N SER A 212 15.67 -17.88 -7.84
CA SER A 212 15.20 -16.63 -7.23
C SER A 212 14.69 -15.65 -8.29
N GLY A 213 15.32 -15.60 -9.46
CA GLY A 213 14.89 -14.79 -10.60
C GLY A 213 13.52 -15.18 -11.15
N ILE A 214 13.21 -16.46 -11.25
CA ILE A 214 11.89 -16.96 -11.64
C ILE A 214 10.81 -16.49 -10.66
N LEU A 215 11.04 -16.65 -9.35
CA LEU A 215 10.10 -16.23 -8.31
C LEU A 215 9.90 -14.71 -8.33
N TYR A 216 10.98 -13.97 -8.55
CA TYR A 216 10.93 -12.52 -8.64
C TYR A 216 10.17 -12.03 -9.89
N ALA A 217 10.35 -12.68 -11.05
CA ALA A 217 9.59 -12.36 -12.26
C ALA A 217 8.08 -12.57 -12.05
N LEU A 218 7.67 -13.63 -11.33
CA LEU A 218 6.28 -13.83 -10.93
C LEU A 218 5.78 -12.76 -9.95
N LEU A 219 6.61 -12.33 -9.01
CA LEU A 219 6.27 -11.24 -8.09
C LEU A 219 6.11 -9.91 -8.84
N GLN A 220 6.97 -9.61 -9.82
CA GLN A 220 6.78 -8.44 -10.68
C GLN A 220 5.48 -8.53 -11.48
N ALA A 221 5.17 -9.69 -12.05
CA ALA A 221 3.92 -9.92 -12.77
C ALA A 221 2.68 -9.72 -11.87
N SER A 222 2.75 -10.07 -10.59
CA SER A 222 1.66 -9.80 -9.66
C SER A 222 1.44 -8.30 -9.43
N GLY A 223 2.50 -7.49 -9.44
CA GLY A 223 2.40 -6.03 -9.43
C GLY A 223 1.77 -5.44 -10.71
N GLU A 224 1.76 -6.19 -11.80
CA GLU A 224 1.07 -5.87 -13.05
C GLU A 224 -0.39 -6.39 -13.07
N GLY A 225 -0.80 -7.09 -12.03
CA GLY A 225 -2.14 -7.61 -11.84
C GLY A 225 -2.33 -9.10 -12.19
N HIS A 226 -1.27 -9.82 -12.54
CA HIS A 226 -1.32 -11.24 -12.88
C HIS A 226 -1.28 -12.11 -11.62
N THR A 227 -2.04 -13.22 -11.59
CA THR A 227 -1.93 -14.27 -10.57
C THR A 227 -1.05 -15.41 -11.02
N TYR A 228 -0.88 -15.57 -12.34
CA TYR A 228 0.03 -16.52 -12.96
C TYR A 228 0.64 -15.92 -14.24
N LEU A 229 1.64 -16.59 -14.77
CA LEU A 229 2.10 -16.35 -16.15
C LEU A 229 2.10 -17.66 -16.93
N PRO A 230 1.85 -17.61 -18.27
CA PRO A 230 2.21 -18.70 -19.17
C PRO A 230 3.70 -19.01 -19.06
N ARG A 231 4.05 -20.29 -19.11
CA ARG A 231 5.44 -20.75 -18.95
C ARG A 231 6.40 -20.06 -19.92
N GLU A 232 6.00 -19.92 -21.17
CA GLU A 232 6.83 -19.29 -22.21
C GLU A 232 7.09 -17.81 -21.88
N GLU A 233 6.06 -17.09 -21.48
CA GLU A 233 6.18 -15.68 -21.10
C GLU A 233 7.04 -15.50 -19.84
N LEU A 234 6.86 -16.34 -18.81
CA LEU A 234 7.69 -16.32 -17.62
C LEU A 234 9.15 -16.61 -17.93
N THR A 235 9.42 -17.60 -18.80
CA THR A 235 10.77 -17.96 -19.24
C THR A 235 11.42 -16.76 -19.94
N GLN A 236 10.71 -16.11 -20.87
CA GLN A 236 11.22 -14.95 -21.59
C GLN A 236 11.51 -13.77 -20.64
N ARG A 237 10.58 -13.42 -19.76
CA ARG A 237 10.76 -12.35 -18.77
C ARG A 237 11.94 -12.63 -17.81
N THR A 238 12.10 -13.87 -17.40
CA THR A 238 13.23 -14.29 -16.55
C THR A 238 14.55 -14.22 -17.29
N ALA A 239 14.59 -14.66 -18.56
CA ALA A 239 15.77 -14.58 -19.42
C ALA A 239 16.23 -13.12 -19.60
N GLU A 240 15.31 -12.22 -19.89
CA GLU A 240 15.58 -10.77 -20.00
C GLU A 240 16.06 -10.17 -18.67
N LEU A 241 15.43 -10.54 -17.54
CA LEU A 241 15.81 -10.07 -16.22
C LEU A 241 17.24 -10.47 -15.84
N LEU A 242 17.60 -11.72 -16.11
CA LEU A 242 18.89 -12.31 -15.69
C LEU A 242 20.00 -12.16 -16.73
N GLY A 243 19.65 -11.84 -17.99
CA GLY A 243 20.58 -11.78 -19.12
C GLY A 243 21.17 -13.15 -19.49
N ILE A 244 20.36 -14.22 -19.44
CA ILE A 244 20.74 -15.61 -19.75
C ILE A 244 19.81 -16.22 -20.81
N GLU A 245 20.26 -17.30 -21.44
CA GLU A 245 19.43 -18.03 -22.42
C GLU A 245 18.25 -18.77 -21.75
N PRO A 246 17.07 -18.82 -22.39
CA PRO A 246 15.86 -19.47 -21.87
C PRO A 246 16.03 -20.92 -21.43
N GLU A 247 16.91 -21.68 -22.11
CA GLU A 247 17.16 -23.11 -21.84
C GLU A 247 17.70 -23.36 -20.43
N TYR A 248 18.46 -22.41 -19.87
CA TYR A 248 18.95 -22.53 -18.48
C TYR A 248 17.85 -22.38 -17.43
N ILE A 249 16.72 -21.77 -17.78
CA ILE A 249 15.61 -21.50 -16.86
C ILE A 249 14.70 -22.71 -16.77
N GLU A 250 14.41 -23.36 -17.88
CA GLU A 250 13.39 -24.40 -18.01
C GLU A 250 13.58 -25.59 -17.05
N LYS A 251 14.80 -25.99 -16.80
CA LYS A 251 15.12 -27.11 -15.91
C LYS A 251 14.70 -26.87 -14.45
N HIS A 252 14.55 -25.59 -14.02
CA HIS A 252 14.28 -25.24 -12.63
C HIS A 252 12.79 -25.22 -12.26
N TYR A 253 11.88 -25.27 -13.25
CA TYR A 253 10.44 -25.26 -12.94
C TYR A 253 10.00 -26.47 -12.13
N MET A 254 10.47 -27.66 -12.47
CA MET A 254 10.12 -28.89 -11.75
C MET A 254 10.70 -28.90 -10.35
N ASP A 255 11.93 -28.42 -10.17
CA ASP A 255 12.57 -28.34 -8.86
C ASP A 255 11.79 -27.40 -7.93
N LEU A 256 11.45 -26.20 -8.42
CA LEU A 256 10.65 -25.22 -7.67
C LEU A 256 9.23 -25.73 -7.37
N ALA A 257 8.66 -26.55 -8.27
CA ALA A 257 7.36 -27.18 -8.04
C ALA A 257 7.45 -28.28 -6.96
N MET A 258 8.52 -29.10 -6.98
CA MET A 258 8.76 -30.10 -5.92
C MET A 258 8.99 -29.44 -4.56
N GLU A 259 9.63 -28.28 -4.52
CA GLU A 259 9.79 -27.47 -3.30
C GLU A 259 8.52 -26.72 -2.89
N ARG A 260 7.44 -26.88 -3.62
CA ARG A 260 6.15 -26.17 -3.39
C ARG A 260 6.25 -24.64 -3.45
N LYS A 261 7.27 -24.09 -4.11
CA LYS A 261 7.40 -22.65 -4.36
C LYS A 261 6.57 -22.22 -5.57
N LEU A 262 6.37 -23.12 -6.54
CA LEU A 262 5.52 -22.94 -7.71
C LEU A 262 4.44 -24.03 -7.80
N ILE A 263 3.36 -23.68 -8.49
CA ILE A 263 2.34 -24.63 -8.95
C ILE A 263 2.27 -24.57 -10.47
N LEU A 264 2.38 -25.71 -11.11
CA LEU A 264 2.25 -25.87 -12.56
C LEU A 264 0.89 -26.48 -12.87
N LYS A 265 0.13 -25.85 -13.75
CA LYS A 265 -1.18 -26.33 -14.22
C LYS A 265 -1.25 -26.23 -15.73
N GLU A 266 -1.56 -27.35 -16.36
CA GLU A 266 -1.84 -27.39 -17.79
C GLU A 266 -3.34 -27.24 -18.02
N LYS A 267 -3.71 -26.32 -18.89
CA LYS A 267 -5.08 -26.14 -19.34
C LYS A 267 -5.08 -25.73 -20.81
N GLU A 268 -5.87 -26.45 -21.63
CA GLU A 268 -6.04 -26.17 -23.07
C GLU A 268 -4.70 -26.13 -23.85
N GLY A 269 -3.71 -26.95 -23.41
CA GLY A 269 -2.37 -26.99 -24.02
C GLY A 269 -1.42 -25.89 -23.58
N GLU A 270 -1.83 -24.99 -22.69
CA GLU A 270 -1.00 -23.96 -22.10
C GLU A 270 -0.58 -24.33 -20.68
N MET A 271 0.72 -24.23 -20.39
CA MET A 271 1.26 -24.44 -19.05
C MET A 271 1.23 -23.12 -18.26
N LYS A 272 0.36 -23.05 -17.26
CA LYS A 272 0.23 -21.89 -16.34
C LYS A 272 1.14 -22.09 -15.13
N VAL A 273 1.96 -21.09 -14.84
CA VAL A 273 2.90 -21.09 -13.71
C VAL A 273 2.47 -20.08 -12.65
N PHE A 274 2.17 -20.58 -11.47
CA PHE A 274 1.73 -19.76 -10.32
C PHE A 274 2.82 -19.71 -9.25
N ALA A 275 2.96 -18.58 -8.57
CA ALA A 275 3.49 -18.62 -7.22
C ALA A 275 2.50 -19.38 -6.32
N SER A 276 2.98 -20.26 -5.46
CA SER A 276 2.11 -21.13 -4.64
C SER A 276 1.11 -20.33 -3.80
N SER A 277 1.50 -19.14 -3.30
CA SER A 277 0.64 -18.28 -2.53
C SER A 277 -0.60 -17.83 -3.32
N TYR A 278 -0.45 -17.37 -4.56
CA TYR A 278 -1.58 -16.91 -5.38
C TYR A 278 -2.47 -18.07 -5.82
N TYR A 279 -1.88 -19.22 -6.17
CA TYR A 279 -2.68 -20.41 -6.45
C TYR A 279 -3.57 -20.79 -5.28
N MET A 280 -3.00 -20.84 -4.07
CA MET A 280 -3.76 -21.18 -2.86
C MET A 280 -4.80 -20.13 -2.52
N MET A 281 -4.49 -18.82 -2.71
CA MET A 281 -5.47 -17.76 -2.51
C MET A 281 -6.67 -17.92 -3.44
N GLU A 282 -6.47 -18.16 -4.74
CA GLU A 282 -7.55 -18.37 -5.70
C GLU A 282 -8.35 -19.65 -5.39
N ALA A 283 -7.68 -20.75 -5.06
CA ALA A 283 -8.33 -22.01 -4.75
C ALA A 283 -9.19 -21.93 -3.47
N ASN A 284 -8.65 -21.34 -2.42
CA ASN A 284 -9.39 -21.13 -1.17
C ASN A 284 -10.52 -20.12 -1.33
N THR A 285 -10.30 -19.02 -2.10
CA THR A 285 -11.35 -18.06 -2.43
C THR A 285 -12.51 -18.74 -3.15
N ALA A 286 -12.22 -19.61 -4.13
CA ALA A 286 -13.25 -20.33 -4.85
C ALA A 286 -14.06 -21.27 -3.93
N ALA A 287 -13.39 -22.01 -3.04
CA ALA A 287 -14.08 -22.86 -2.07
C ALA A 287 -14.96 -22.07 -1.10
N MET A 288 -14.43 -20.99 -0.51
CA MET A 288 -15.20 -20.15 0.41
C MET A 288 -16.40 -19.46 -0.27
N LEU A 289 -16.29 -19.06 -1.55
CA LEU A 289 -17.42 -18.52 -2.31
C LEU A 289 -18.53 -19.58 -2.48
N GLN A 290 -18.18 -20.84 -2.71
CA GLN A 290 -19.16 -21.93 -2.80
C GLN A 290 -19.81 -22.21 -1.44
N ASP A 291 -19.04 -22.22 -0.36
CA ASP A 291 -19.56 -22.41 1.00
C ASP A 291 -20.58 -21.32 1.39
N LEU A 292 -20.46 -20.11 0.81
CA LEU A 292 -21.38 -19.00 1.01
C LEU A 292 -22.60 -19.05 0.08
N ASP A 293 -22.56 -19.81 -1.03
CA ASP A 293 -23.65 -19.87 -2.02
C ASP A 293 -24.83 -20.73 -1.54
N LEU A 294 -25.34 -20.41 -0.38
CA LEU A 294 -26.51 -21.06 0.21
C LEU A 294 -27.78 -20.47 -0.37
N ARG A 295 -28.82 -21.30 -0.54
CA ARG A 295 -30.15 -20.87 -0.92
C ARG A 295 -31.09 -20.81 0.25
N TYR A 296 -31.83 -19.68 0.33
CA TYR A 296 -32.85 -19.45 1.36
C TYR A 296 -34.24 -19.49 0.75
N GLU A 297 -35.10 -20.29 1.30
CA GLU A 297 -36.49 -20.35 0.88
C GLU A 297 -37.27 -19.22 1.54
N VAL A 298 -37.60 -18.19 0.79
CA VAL A 298 -38.47 -17.09 1.23
C VAL A 298 -39.72 -17.08 0.33
N PRO A 299 -40.95 -17.10 0.90
CA PRO A 299 -42.16 -17.10 0.11
C PRO A 299 -42.24 -15.86 -0.77
N LYS A 300 -42.46 -16.06 -2.08
CA LYS A 300 -42.48 -14.99 -3.08
C LYS A 300 -43.46 -13.86 -2.71
N ARG A 301 -44.62 -14.22 -2.21
CA ARG A 301 -45.64 -13.26 -1.78
C ARG A 301 -45.18 -12.37 -0.62
N GLU A 302 -44.45 -12.93 0.32
CA GLU A 302 -43.92 -12.18 1.43
C GLU A 302 -42.84 -11.19 0.98
N MET A 303 -41.95 -11.59 0.05
CA MET A 303 -40.95 -10.71 -0.56
C MET A 303 -41.62 -9.55 -1.31
N GLU A 304 -42.57 -9.85 -2.18
CA GLU A 304 -43.32 -8.85 -2.98
C GLU A 304 -44.03 -7.84 -2.06
N ASP A 305 -44.71 -8.31 -1.00
CA ASP A 305 -45.41 -7.44 -0.05
C ASP A 305 -44.42 -6.55 0.74
N ARG A 306 -43.24 -7.07 1.06
CA ARG A 306 -42.20 -6.31 1.78
C ARG A 306 -41.54 -5.28 0.88
N ILE A 307 -41.21 -5.64 -0.37
CA ILE A 307 -40.70 -4.72 -1.38
C ILE A 307 -41.69 -3.58 -1.63
N ARG A 308 -42.98 -3.90 -1.76
CA ARG A 308 -44.04 -2.89 -1.97
C ARG A 308 -44.13 -1.91 -0.79
N ARG A 309 -44.02 -2.39 0.45
CA ARG A 309 -43.97 -1.51 1.65
C ARG A 309 -42.79 -0.56 1.60
N ILE A 310 -41.62 -1.03 1.16
CA ILE A 310 -40.41 -0.20 1.04
C ILE A 310 -40.61 0.84 -0.09
N GLU A 311 -41.21 0.47 -1.22
CA GLU A 311 -41.56 1.39 -2.31
C GLU A 311 -42.49 2.49 -1.80
N ASP A 312 -43.60 2.11 -1.11
CA ASP A 312 -44.58 3.04 -0.56
C ASP A 312 -43.95 4.01 0.47
N GLN A 313 -43.07 3.52 1.35
CA GLN A 313 -42.39 4.35 2.35
C GLN A 313 -41.35 5.30 1.74
N SER A 314 -40.66 4.88 0.68
CA SER A 314 -39.63 5.68 0.03
C SER A 314 -40.18 6.63 -1.04
N GLY A 315 -41.44 6.40 -1.50
CA GLY A 315 -42.03 7.12 -2.61
C GLY A 315 -41.34 6.83 -3.95
N MET A 316 -40.59 5.73 -4.05
CA MET A 316 -39.88 5.31 -5.25
C MET A 316 -40.39 3.96 -5.73
N GLU A 317 -40.60 3.86 -7.05
CA GLU A 317 -40.99 2.62 -7.72
C GLU A 317 -39.75 1.99 -8.35
N LEU A 318 -39.48 0.73 -8.00
CA LEU A 318 -38.39 -0.06 -8.58
C LEU A 318 -38.79 -0.64 -9.94
N ASP A 319 -37.86 -0.73 -10.86
CA ASP A 319 -38.09 -1.49 -12.09
C ASP A 319 -37.94 -3.00 -11.87
N GLU A 320 -38.29 -3.79 -12.86
CA GLU A 320 -38.30 -5.25 -12.82
C GLU A 320 -36.90 -5.83 -12.50
N LEU A 321 -35.80 -5.24 -13.04
CA LEU A 321 -34.45 -5.70 -12.76
C LEU A 321 -34.01 -5.35 -11.34
N GLN A 322 -34.41 -4.19 -10.82
CA GLN A 322 -34.13 -3.79 -9.44
C GLN A 322 -34.91 -4.66 -8.44
N LYS A 323 -36.21 -4.96 -8.71
CA LYS A 323 -37.03 -5.89 -7.92
C LYS A 323 -36.35 -7.26 -7.87
N ARG A 324 -35.99 -7.78 -9.05
CA ARG A 324 -35.26 -9.04 -9.17
C ARG A 324 -33.98 -9.03 -8.39
N ALA A 325 -33.19 -7.94 -8.42
CA ALA A 325 -31.95 -7.84 -7.66
C ALA A 325 -32.17 -7.92 -6.14
N VAL A 326 -33.26 -7.32 -5.63
CA VAL A 326 -33.65 -7.45 -4.22
C VAL A 326 -34.05 -8.88 -3.89
N GLU A 327 -34.88 -9.51 -4.72
CA GLU A 327 -35.33 -10.90 -4.55
C GLU A 327 -34.14 -11.86 -4.52
N GLU A 328 -33.22 -11.73 -5.47
CA GLU A 328 -32.02 -12.58 -5.54
C GLU A 328 -31.06 -12.33 -4.36
N ALA A 329 -30.91 -11.09 -3.90
CA ALA A 329 -30.10 -10.78 -2.70
C ALA A 329 -30.67 -11.43 -1.43
N VAL A 330 -32.00 -11.57 -1.35
CA VAL A 330 -32.71 -12.18 -0.21
C VAL A 330 -32.60 -13.72 -0.27
N GLN A 331 -32.67 -14.31 -1.44
CA GLN A 331 -32.74 -15.76 -1.64
C GLN A 331 -31.36 -16.44 -1.72
N ASN A 332 -30.28 -15.69 -1.93
CA ASN A 332 -28.95 -16.28 -2.10
C ASN A 332 -27.97 -15.78 -1.01
N GLY A 333 -27.13 -16.67 -0.56
CA GLY A 333 -26.04 -16.35 0.38
C GLY A 333 -24.90 -15.56 -0.28
N LEU A 334 -24.69 -15.79 -1.60
CA LEU A 334 -23.78 -15.00 -2.43
C LEU A 334 -24.54 -14.39 -3.61
N PHE A 335 -24.50 -13.08 -3.73
CA PHE A 335 -25.17 -12.34 -4.80
C PHE A 335 -24.29 -11.25 -5.38
N VAL A 336 -24.31 -11.09 -6.70
CA VAL A 336 -23.54 -10.06 -7.43
C VAL A 336 -24.48 -9.10 -8.14
N LEU A 337 -24.34 -7.80 -7.82
CA LEU A 337 -25.06 -6.72 -8.48
C LEU A 337 -24.08 -5.91 -9.34
N THR A 338 -24.25 -5.86 -10.64
CA THR A 338 -23.39 -5.08 -11.53
C THR A 338 -24.20 -4.14 -12.43
N GLY A 339 -23.58 -3.02 -12.80
CA GLY A 339 -24.19 -2.03 -13.69
C GLY A 339 -23.37 -0.76 -13.81
N GLY A 340 -23.57 -0.02 -14.89
CA GLY A 340 -22.90 1.26 -15.14
C GLY A 340 -23.44 2.43 -14.31
N PRO A 341 -22.96 3.66 -14.55
CA PRO A 341 -23.48 4.85 -13.90
C PRO A 341 -24.95 5.09 -14.28
N GLY A 342 -25.74 5.61 -13.35
CA GLY A 342 -27.15 5.96 -13.58
C GLY A 342 -28.11 4.78 -13.75
N THR A 343 -27.67 3.54 -13.52
CA THR A 343 -28.53 2.34 -13.62
C THR A 343 -29.28 2.00 -12.32
N GLY A 344 -29.14 2.83 -11.29
CA GLY A 344 -29.89 2.68 -10.05
C GLY A 344 -29.31 1.69 -9.04
N LYS A 345 -28.00 1.36 -9.13
CA LYS A 345 -27.31 0.51 -8.13
C LYS A 345 -27.56 0.99 -6.69
N THR A 346 -27.34 2.27 -6.44
CA THR A 346 -27.51 2.85 -5.08
C THR A 346 -28.96 2.71 -4.57
N THR A 347 -29.95 2.92 -5.43
CA THR A 347 -31.37 2.72 -5.07
C THR A 347 -31.64 1.27 -4.71
N THR A 348 -31.11 0.34 -5.51
CA THR A 348 -31.24 -1.11 -5.26
C THR A 348 -30.57 -1.51 -3.94
N ILE A 349 -29.33 -1.02 -3.68
CA ILE A 349 -28.62 -1.28 -2.41
C ILE A 349 -29.44 -0.76 -1.23
N ASN A 350 -29.99 0.47 -1.30
CA ASN A 350 -30.80 1.03 -0.24
C ASN A 350 -32.05 0.21 0.03
N THR A 351 -32.66 -0.33 -1.01
CA THR A 351 -33.84 -1.22 -0.86
C THR A 351 -33.43 -2.54 -0.20
N ILE A 352 -32.30 -3.13 -0.61
CA ILE A 352 -31.76 -4.35 0.00
C ILE A 352 -31.47 -4.14 1.50
N ILE A 353 -30.81 -3.02 1.84
CA ILE A 353 -30.51 -2.67 3.23
C ILE A 353 -31.80 -2.58 4.05
N ARG A 354 -32.79 -1.82 3.57
CA ARG A 354 -34.08 -1.67 4.26
C ARG A 354 -34.84 -2.98 4.39
N TYR A 355 -34.72 -3.86 3.40
CA TYR A 355 -35.33 -5.18 3.47
C TYR A 355 -34.77 -6.00 4.63
N PHE A 356 -33.44 -6.09 4.73
CA PHE A 356 -32.81 -6.83 5.82
C PHE A 356 -32.94 -6.16 7.18
N GLU A 357 -33.00 -4.83 7.22
CA GLU A 357 -33.31 -4.09 8.45
C GLU A 357 -34.71 -4.43 8.98
N LEU A 358 -35.72 -4.55 8.11
CA LEU A 358 -37.06 -4.99 8.50
C LEU A 358 -37.10 -6.45 8.99
N GLU A 359 -36.10 -7.25 8.66
CA GLU A 359 -35.91 -8.60 9.20
C GLU A 359 -35.12 -8.60 10.51
N GLY A 360 -34.63 -7.46 10.96
CA GLY A 360 -33.83 -7.33 12.18
C GLY A 360 -32.43 -7.90 12.05
N MET A 361 -31.88 -7.93 10.83
CA MET A 361 -30.53 -8.43 10.55
C MET A 361 -29.45 -7.37 10.76
N ASP A 362 -28.30 -7.79 11.27
CA ASP A 362 -27.13 -6.94 11.41
C ASP A 362 -26.39 -6.81 10.07
N ILE A 363 -26.24 -5.56 9.60
CA ILE A 363 -25.70 -5.24 8.28
C ILE A 363 -24.36 -4.53 8.39
N CYS A 364 -23.33 -5.05 7.72
CA CYS A 364 -22.04 -4.39 7.55
C CYS A 364 -21.88 -3.88 6.12
N LEU A 365 -21.53 -2.60 5.98
CA LEU A 365 -21.25 -1.97 4.69
C LEU A 365 -19.77 -1.65 4.56
N ALA A 366 -19.17 -2.00 3.42
CA ALA A 366 -17.78 -1.65 3.16
C ALA A 366 -17.48 -1.36 1.69
N ALA A 367 -16.36 -0.69 1.46
CA ALA A 367 -15.80 -0.43 0.14
C ALA A 367 -14.26 -0.50 0.20
N PRO A 368 -13.55 -0.69 -0.92
CA PRO A 368 -12.10 -0.80 -0.92
C PRO A 368 -11.35 0.50 -0.55
N THR A 369 -11.95 1.65 -0.76
CA THR A 369 -11.33 2.96 -0.49
C THR A 369 -12.15 3.81 0.49
N GLY A 370 -11.49 4.73 1.21
CA GLY A 370 -12.14 5.65 2.14
C GLY A 370 -13.20 6.53 1.46
N ARG A 371 -12.91 7.00 0.24
CA ARG A 371 -13.87 7.81 -0.53
C ARG A 371 -15.11 7.03 -0.95
N ALA A 372 -14.93 5.80 -1.40
CA ALA A 372 -16.06 4.94 -1.75
C ALA A 372 -16.91 4.60 -0.51
N ALA A 373 -16.28 4.29 0.61
CA ALA A 373 -16.97 4.05 1.89
C ALA A 373 -17.76 5.29 2.35
N LYS A 374 -17.14 6.46 2.31
CA LYS A 374 -17.81 7.73 2.65
C LYS A 374 -19.03 7.99 1.75
N ARG A 375 -18.86 7.84 0.43
CA ARG A 375 -19.96 7.96 -0.54
C ARG A 375 -21.09 6.99 -0.22
N MET A 376 -20.75 5.74 0.10
CA MET A 376 -21.72 4.72 0.48
C MET A 376 -22.49 5.15 1.74
N SER A 377 -21.79 5.69 2.76
CA SER A 377 -22.44 6.22 3.96
C SER A 377 -23.37 7.40 3.67
N GLU A 378 -22.94 8.35 2.85
CA GLU A 378 -23.72 9.54 2.47
C GLU A 378 -25.00 9.14 1.69
N THR A 379 -24.92 8.13 0.84
CA THR A 379 -26.02 7.73 -0.05
C THR A 379 -26.99 6.74 0.59
N THR A 380 -26.51 5.92 1.54
CA THR A 380 -27.34 4.93 2.23
C THR A 380 -27.87 5.43 3.57
N GLY A 381 -27.19 6.39 4.20
CA GLY A 381 -27.47 6.83 5.55
C GLY A 381 -26.94 5.88 6.64
N TYR A 382 -26.24 4.80 6.26
CA TYR A 382 -25.61 3.83 7.17
C TYR A 382 -24.10 4.03 7.21
N GLU A 383 -23.47 3.71 8.33
CA GLU A 383 -22.01 3.75 8.43
C GLU A 383 -21.39 2.68 7.54
N ALA A 384 -20.60 3.10 6.56
CA ALA A 384 -19.78 2.22 5.75
C ALA A 384 -18.30 2.44 6.07
N LYS A 385 -17.52 1.37 6.12
CA LYS A 385 -16.09 1.37 6.44
C LYS A 385 -15.27 0.97 5.21
N THR A 386 -13.96 1.24 5.22
CA THR A 386 -13.11 0.52 4.27
C THR A 386 -13.05 -0.96 4.65
N ILE A 387 -12.86 -1.85 3.66
CA ILE A 387 -12.69 -3.29 3.93
C ILE A 387 -11.58 -3.49 4.98
N HIS A 388 -10.47 -2.76 4.86
CA HIS A 388 -9.36 -2.82 5.82
C HIS A 388 -9.77 -2.44 7.26
N ARG A 389 -10.59 -1.39 7.42
CA ARG A 389 -11.10 -1.00 8.74
C ARG A 389 -12.15 -1.98 9.27
N MET A 390 -12.98 -2.53 8.40
CA MET A 390 -13.96 -3.56 8.78
C MET A 390 -13.27 -4.84 9.26
N LEU A 391 -12.15 -5.21 8.65
CA LEU A 391 -11.35 -6.36 9.04
C LEU A 391 -10.39 -6.08 10.21
N GLU A 392 -10.42 -4.87 10.77
CA GLU A 392 -9.60 -4.46 11.93
C GLU A 392 -8.11 -4.76 11.71
N LEU A 393 -7.52 -4.02 10.74
CA LEU A 393 -6.11 -4.20 10.43
C LEU A 393 -5.24 -3.79 11.61
N ASN A 394 -4.52 -4.74 12.18
CA ASN A 394 -3.51 -4.49 13.21
C ASN A 394 -2.21 -4.01 12.59
N GLY A 395 -1.75 -2.85 13.02
CA GLY A 395 -0.36 -2.44 12.82
C GLY A 395 0.55 -3.33 13.66
N ALA A 396 1.03 -4.43 13.10
CA ALA A 396 1.82 -5.39 13.83
C ALA A 396 3.05 -4.77 14.48
N VAL A 397 3.18 -5.00 15.76
CA VAL A 397 4.45 -5.06 16.46
C VAL A 397 5.17 -6.29 15.90
N GLU A 398 6.27 -6.08 15.13
CA GLU A 398 7.07 -7.11 14.46
C GLU A 398 6.52 -7.75 13.15
N GLY A 399 6.46 -6.96 12.08
CA GLY A 399 6.72 -7.51 10.72
C GLY A 399 5.57 -8.12 9.94
N ASN A 400 4.47 -8.58 10.51
CA ASN A 400 3.31 -9.11 9.80
C ASN A 400 2.05 -8.31 10.09
N ALA A 401 1.69 -7.38 9.21
CA ALA A 401 0.38 -6.75 9.26
C ALA A 401 -0.68 -7.82 8.95
N GLY A 402 -1.48 -8.17 9.95
CA GLY A 402 -2.56 -9.13 9.84
C GLY A 402 -3.90 -8.47 10.13
N PHE A 403 -4.99 -9.07 9.65
CA PHE A 403 -6.33 -8.67 10.04
C PHE A 403 -6.74 -9.38 11.32
N GLU A 404 -7.32 -8.66 12.29
CA GLU A 404 -7.90 -9.26 13.51
C GLU A 404 -9.13 -10.09 13.20
N ARG A 405 -9.94 -9.62 12.22
CA ARG A 405 -11.09 -10.38 11.73
C ARG A 405 -10.63 -11.43 10.73
N ASN A 406 -10.84 -12.69 11.05
CA ASN A 406 -10.41 -13.86 10.29
C ASN A 406 -11.25 -15.10 10.71
N GLU A 407 -10.84 -16.30 10.32
CA GLU A 407 -11.57 -17.55 10.63
C GLU A 407 -11.74 -17.81 12.12
N THR A 408 -10.83 -17.33 12.97
CA THR A 408 -10.88 -17.51 14.44
C THR A 408 -11.63 -16.37 15.14
N ASN A 409 -11.82 -15.24 14.47
CA ASN A 409 -12.52 -14.07 14.97
C ASN A 409 -13.33 -13.43 13.82
N PRO A 410 -14.42 -14.07 13.36
CA PRO A 410 -15.18 -13.61 12.21
C PRO A 410 -15.96 -12.32 12.48
N LEU A 411 -16.48 -11.73 11.40
CA LEU A 411 -17.39 -10.60 11.48
C LEU A 411 -18.71 -11.03 12.11
N GLU A 412 -19.20 -10.21 13.04
CA GLU A 412 -20.52 -10.38 13.66
C GLU A 412 -21.57 -9.65 12.84
N ALA A 413 -21.95 -10.22 11.69
CA ALA A 413 -22.93 -9.65 10.77
C ALA A 413 -23.73 -10.74 10.07
N ASP A 414 -25.02 -10.49 9.85
CA ASP A 414 -25.90 -11.37 9.06
C ASP A 414 -25.77 -11.09 7.58
N VAL A 415 -25.46 -9.83 7.22
CA VAL A 415 -25.35 -9.36 5.83
C VAL A 415 -24.10 -8.48 5.69
N VAL A 416 -23.28 -8.77 4.71
CA VAL A 416 -22.11 -7.97 4.33
C VAL A 416 -22.29 -7.47 2.89
N ILE A 417 -22.27 -6.16 2.69
CA ILE A 417 -22.41 -5.53 1.37
C ILE A 417 -21.12 -4.81 1.04
N ILE A 418 -20.49 -5.20 -0.06
CA ILE A 418 -19.24 -4.60 -0.55
C ILE A 418 -19.51 -3.86 -1.85
N ASP A 419 -19.29 -2.55 -1.87
CA ASP A 419 -19.38 -1.73 -3.09
C ASP A 419 -18.01 -1.53 -3.75
N GLU A 420 -17.97 -1.07 -4.99
CA GLU A 420 -16.77 -0.85 -5.82
C GLU A 420 -15.87 -2.11 -5.95
N MET A 421 -16.50 -3.26 -6.11
CA MET A 421 -15.82 -4.57 -6.21
C MET A 421 -14.82 -4.68 -7.37
N SER A 422 -14.91 -3.83 -8.39
CA SER A 422 -13.92 -3.77 -9.48
C SER A 422 -12.50 -3.47 -8.98
N MET A 423 -12.37 -2.83 -7.80
CA MET A 423 -11.09 -2.47 -7.19
C MET A 423 -10.53 -3.53 -6.22
N VAL A 424 -11.29 -4.57 -5.91
CA VAL A 424 -10.88 -5.62 -4.96
C VAL A 424 -10.03 -6.66 -5.68
N ASP A 425 -8.78 -6.84 -5.22
CA ASP A 425 -7.86 -7.86 -5.70
C ASP A 425 -8.06 -9.20 -4.98
N ILE A 426 -7.33 -10.23 -5.44
CA ILE A 426 -7.48 -11.57 -4.87
C ILE A 426 -7.04 -11.65 -3.40
N SER A 427 -6.03 -10.88 -2.99
CA SER A 427 -5.51 -10.90 -1.62
C SER A 427 -6.51 -10.29 -0.64
N LEU A 428 -7.13 -9.17 -1.03
CA LEU A 428 -8.15 -8.51 -0.21
C LEU A 428 -9.43 -9.33 -0.17
N MET A 429 -9.85 -9.93 -1.30
CA MET A 429 -10.99 -10.84 -1.34
C MET A 429 -10.79 -12.08 -0.47
N TYR A 430 -9.62 -12.70 -0.55
CA TYR A 430 -9.27 -13.82 0.30
C TYR A 430 -9.35 -13.47 1.79
N SER A 431 -8.80 -12.32 2.18
CA SER A 431 -8.84 -11.85 3.57
C SER A 431 -10.27 -11.54 4.04
N LEU A 432 -11.10 -10.97 3.15
CA LEU A 432 -12.51 -10.70 3.43
C LEU A 432 -13.28 -11.99 3.70
N LEU A 433 -13.14 -12.98 2.81
CA LEU A 433 -13.86 -14.25 2.92
C LEU A 433 -13.47 -15.04 4.18
N LYS A 434 -12.21 -14.96 4.60
CA LYS A 434 -11.75 -15.57 5.87
C LYS A 434 -12.48 -15.05 7.11
N ALA A 435 -12.99 -13.84 7.04
CA ALA A 435 -13.72 -13.20 8.15
C ALA A 435 -15.23 -13.40 8.06
N ILE A 436 -15.76 -14.05 7.03
CA ILE A 436 -17.18 -14.29 6.80
C ILE A 436 -17.47 -15.77 7.02
N VAL A 437 -18.50 -16.06 7.81
CA VAL A 437 -18.92 -17.44 8.09
C VAL A 437 -20.07 -17.87 7.16
N PRO A 438 -20.16 -19.17 6.83
CA PRO A 438 -21.33 -19.69 6.13
C PRO A 438 -22.63 -19.36 6.87
N GLY A 439 -23.64 -18.88 6.15
CA GLY A 439 -24.89 -18.37 6.71
C GLY A 439 -24.99 -16.85 6.69
N THR A 440 -23.85 -16.12 6.65
CA THR A 440 -23.82 -14.68 6.34
C THR A 440 -24.10 -14.47 4.87
N ARG A 441 -24.96 -13.52 4.52
CA ARG A 441 -25.19 -13.12 3.12
C ARG A 441 -24.12 -12.15 2.66
N LEU A 442 -23.46 -12.47 1.56
CA LEU A 442 -22.44 -11.61 0.92
C LEU A 442 -22.97 -11.02 -0.38
N ILE A 443 -23.09 -9.72 -0.42
CA ILE A 443 -23.55 -8.97 -1.59
C ILE A 443 -22.41 -8.16 -2.17
N LEU A 444 -22.01 -8.50 -3.39
CA LEU A 444 -20.91 -7.88 -4.10
C LEU A 444 -21.47 -6.91 -5.15
N VAL A 445 -21.13 -5.63 -5.03
CA VAL A 445 -21.63 -4.59 -5.93
C VAL A 445 -20.46 -3.95 -6.68
N GLY A 446 -20.62 -3.74 -7.98
CA GLY A 446 -19.57 -3.09 -8.76
C GLY A 446 -19.95 -2.87 -10.21
N ASP A 447 -19.03 -2.28 -10.95
CA ASP A 447 -19.15 -2.08 -12.39
C ASP A 447 -18.06 -2.90 -13.10
N ALA A 448 -18.45 -3.98 -13.74
CA ALA A 448 -17.54 -4.89 -14.43
C ALA A 448 -16.83 -4.27 -15.66
N ASN A 449 -17.30 -3.11 -16.13
CA ASN A 449 -16.73 -2.40 -17.28
C ASN A 449 -15.69 -1.35 -16.89
N GLN A 450 -15.56 -1.05 -15.59
CA GLN A 450 -14.49 -0.19 -15.08
C GLN A 450 -13.15 -0.92 -15.11
N LEU A 451 -12.06 -0.15 -14.91
CA LEU A 451 -10.73 -0.71 -14.80
C LEU A 451 -10.66 -1.74 -13.65
N PRO A 452 -9.92 -2.82 -13.81
CA PRO A 452 -9.71 -3.80 -12.76
C PRO A 452 -8.89 -3.22 -11.59
N SER A 453 -8.78 -4.01 -10.50
CA SER A 453 -7.96 -3.68 -9.33
C SER A 453 -6.49 -3.40 -9.72
N VAL A 454 -5.78 -2.62 -8.90
CA VAL A 454 -4.33 -2.44 -9.09
C VAL A 454 -3.58 -3.73 -8.74
N GLY A 455 -4.00 -4.43 -7.68
CA GLY A 455 -3.43 -5.70 -7.26
C GLY A 455 -3.82 -6.88 -8.15
N PRO A 456 -3.26 -8.07 -7.88
CA PRO A 456 -3.40 -9.25 -8.73
C PRO A 456 -4.82 -9.84 -8.75
N GLY A 457 -5.18 -10.40 -9.90
CA GLY A 457 -6.47 -11.05 -10.13
C GLY A 457 -7.54 -10.12 -10.69
N SER A 458 -8.63 -10.72 -11.13
CA SER A 458 -9.81 -10.07 -11.74
C SER A 458 -11.09 -10.53 -11.07
N VAL A 459 -11.15 -10.39 -9.74
CA VAL A 459 -12.11 -11.08 -8.86
C VAL A 459 -13.56 -10.90 -9.32
N LEU A 460 -14.05 -9.67 -9.48
CA LEU A 460 -15.42 -9.42 -9.86
C LEU A 460 -15.75 -10.02 -11.25
N ARG A 461 -14.85 -9.83 -12.21
CA ARG A 461 -15.03 -10.36 -13.58
C ARG A 461 -15.03 -11.89 -13.57
N ASP A 462 -14.08 -12.52 -12.88
CA ASP A 462 -13.95 -13.98 -12.79
C ASP A 462 -15.18 -14.62 -12.14
N ILE A 463 -15.72 -14.02 -11.08
CA ILE A 463 -16.96 -14.47 -10.44
C ILE A 463 -18.14 -14.38 -11.42
N ILE A 464 -18.30 -13.25 -12.12
CA ILE A 464 -19.37 -13.04 -13.08
C ILE A 464 -19.24 -14.00 -14.27
N GLU A 465 -18.03 -14.17 -14.82
CA GLU A 465 -17.78 -15.01 -15.99
C GLU A 465 -17.78 -16.50 -15.68
N SER A 466 -17.65 -16.88 -14.41
CA SER A 466 -17.79 -18.29 -14.00
C SER A 466 -19.19 -18.81 -14.29
N GLY A 467 -20.22 -17.94 -14.23
CA GLY A 467 -21.61 -18.29 -14.42
C GLY A 467 -22.17 -19.24 -13.34
N LYS A 468 -21.45 -19.42 -12.23
CA LYS A 468 -21.84 -20.34 -11.15
C LYS A 468 -22.66 -19.67 -10.07
N PHE A 469 -22.55 -18.36 -9.92
CA PHE A 469 -23.21 -17.58 -8.87
C PHE A 469 -24.32 -16.70 -9.45
N GLN A 470 -25.22 -16.26 -8.58
CA GLN A 470 -26.33 -15.39 -8.98
C GLN A 470 -25.85 -13.97 -9.25
N VAL A 471 -26.11 -13.48 -10.48
CA VAL A 471 -25.71 -12.16 -10.97
C VAL A 471 -26.91 -11.43 -11.54
N VAL A 472 -27.15 -10.20 -11.11
CA VAL A 472 -28.09 -9.28 -11.78
C VAL A 472 -27.33 -8.12 -12.39
N ARG A 473 -27.56 -7.88 -13.68
CA ARG A 473 -26.96 -6.77 -14.44
C ARG A 473 -28.00 -5.68 -14.67
N LEU A 474 -27.81 -4.51 -14.04
CA LEU A 474 -28.64 -3.34 -14.28
C LEU A 474 -28.15 -2.62 -15.54
N ASN A 475 -28.98 -2.58 -16.56
CA ASN A 475 -28.66 -1.98 -17.88
C ASN A 475 -29.56 -0.80 -18.25
N LYS A 476 -30.62 -0.55 -17.49
CA LYS A 476 -31.56 0.54 -17.77
C LYS A 476 -31.06 1.85 -17.14
N ILE A 477 -30.93 2.88 -18.00
CA ILE A 477 -30.63 4.24 -17.55
C ILE A 477 -31.93 4.92 -17.14
N PHE A 478 -32.01 5.40 -15.90
CA PHE A 478 -33.22 6.07 -15.42
C PHE A 478 -33.35 7.48 -15.98
N ARG A 479 -34.61 7.98 -16.05
CA ARG A 479 -34.96 9.28 -16.68
C ARG A 479 -34.14 10.45 -16.14
N GLN A 480 -33.88 10.51 -14.84
CA GLN A 480 -33.03 11.58 -14.28
C GLN A 480 -31.59 11.47 -14.77
N ALA A 481 -31.04 10.26 -14.81
CA ALA A 481 -29.69 10.00 -15.29
C ALA A 481 -29.57 10.18 -16.81
N SER A 482 -30.63 9.93 -17.59
CA SER A 482 -30.65 10.13 -19.05
C SER A 482 -30.63 11.62 -19.46
N GLN A 483 -30.81 12.55 -18.51
CA GLN A 483 -30.64 14.00 -18.75
C GLN A 483 -29.18 14.43 -18.65
N SER A 484 -28.29 13.56 -18.16
CA SER A 484 -26.85 13.80 -18.07
C SER A 484 -26.15 13.17 -19.27
N ASP A 485 -25.49 13.99 -20.07
CA ASP A 485 -24.72 13.52 -21.21
C ASP A 485 -23.44 12.78 -20.74
N ILE A 486 -22.95 13.04 -19.53
CA ILE A 486 -21.89 12.24 -18.90
C ILE A 486 -22.33 10.78 -18.84
N VAL A 487 -23.52 10.50 -18.33
CA VAL A 487 -24.04 9.13 -18.18
C VAL A 487 -24.32 8.51 -19.55
N VAL A 488 -25.04 9.24 -20.41
CA VAL A 488 -25.39 8.74 -21.75
C VAL A 488 -24.13 8.45 -22.58
N ASN A 489 -23.16 9.35 -22.57
CA ASN A 489 -21.93 9.18 -23.32
C ASN A 489 -21.03 8.10 -22.71
N ALA A 490 -21.02 7.92 -21.38
CA ALA A 490 -20.32 6.81 -20.75
C ALA A 490 -20.86 5.46 -21.26
N HIS A 491 -22.18 5.27 -21.34
CA HIS A 491 -22.79 4.06 -21.91
C HIS A 491 -22.44 3.90 -23.40
N LYS A 492 -22.53 4.98 -24.19
CA LYS A 492 -22.13 4.94 -25.61
C LYS A 492 -20.66 4.55 -25.78
N ILE A 493 -19.76 5.10 -24.96
CA ILE A 493 -18.35 4.72 -24.96
C ILE A 493 -18.21 3.23 -24.66
N ASN A 494 -18.87 2.74 -23.62
CA ASN A 494 -18.79 1.34 -23.23
C ASN A 494 -19.29 0.38 -24.31
N GLU A 495 -20.37 0.76 -25.02
CA GLU A 495 -20.95 -0.03 -26.08
C GLU A 495 -20.28 0.19 -27.46
N GLY A 496 -19.35 1.15 -27.55
CA GLY A 496 -18.67 1.51 -28.80
C GLY A 496 -19.56 2.29 -29.77
N GLN A 497 -20.66 2.89 -29.28
CA GLN A 497 -21.58 3.73 -30.07
C GLN A 497 -21.01 5.13 -30.25
N GLU A 498 -21.32 5.79 -31.34
CA GLU A 498 -20.83 7.12 -31.67
C GLU A 498 -21.23 8.18 -30.62
N VAL A 499 -20.24 8.92 -30.13
CA VAL A 499 -20.41 10.08 -29.23
C VAL A 499 -20.31 11.35 -30.04
N ILE A 500 -21.28 12.27 -29.89
CA ILE A 500 -21.29 13.55 -30.59
C ILE A 500 -20.51 14.58 -29.78
N LEU A 501 -19.46 15.15 -30.37
CA LEU A 501 -18.54 16.11 -29.72
C LEU A 501 -18.82 17.56 -30.19
N ASP A 502 -20.07 18.02 -30.11
CA ASP A 502 -20.54 19.31 -30.63
C ASP A 502 -20.62 20.44 -29.56
N ASN A 503 -20.32 20.13 -28.31
CA ASN A 503 -20.37 21.05 -27.15
C ASN A 503 -21.73 21.70 -26.88
N LYS A 504 -22.84 21.08 -27.30
CA LYS A 504 -24.17 21.54 -26.96
C LYS A 504 -24.68 20.96 -25.63
N SER A 505 -23.93 20.07 -25.05
CA SER A 505 -24.20 19.48 -23.73
C SER A 505 -24.12 20.52 -22.61
N ARG A 506 -24.72 20.17 -21.45
CA ARG A 506 -24.62 20.95 -20.22
C ARG A 506 -23.53 20.43 -19.29
N ASP A 507 -23.08 19.19 -19.45
CA ASP A 507 -22.17 18.52 -18.53
C ASP A 507 -21.04 17.74 -19.21
N PHE A 508 -21.04 17.65 -20.55
CA PHE A 508 -20.04 16.93 -21.34
C PHE A 508 -19.48 17.84 -22.45
N PHE A 509 -18.18 18.16 -22.37
CA PHE A 509 -17.54 19.07 -23.32
C PHE A 509 -16.28 18.45 -23.91
N PHE A 510 -15.99 18.76 -25.18
CA PHE A 510 -14.76 18.39 -25.87
C PHE A 510 -14.13 19.61 -26.54
N LEU A 511 -12.97 20.03 -26.05
CA LEU A 511 -12.21 21.17 -26.61
C LEU A 511 -11.07 20.66 -27.49
N LYS A 512 -11.24 20.81 -28.80
CA LYS A 512 -10.26 20.36 -29.80
C LYS A 512 -8.98 21.16 -29.71
N ARG A 513 -7.86 20.51 -29.34
CA ARG A 513 -6.52 21.07 -29.28
C ARG A 513 -5.52 19.98 -29.62
N TYR A 514 -4.42 20.35 -30.31
CA TYR A 514 -3.49 19.37 -30.87
C TYR A 514 -2.06 19.52 -30.34
N GLU A 515 -1.77 20.61 -29.63
CA GLU A 515 -0.45 20.89 -29.06
C GLU A 515 -0.47 20.80 -27.54
N ALA A 516 0.51 20.11 -26.97
CA ALA A 516 0.55 19.83 -25.52
C ALA A 516 0.53 21.10 -24.68
N ASP A 517 1.31 22.15 -25.07
CA ASP A 517 1.39 23.39 -24.31
C ASP A 517 0.09 24.18 -24.36
N VAL A 518 -0.62 24.16 -25.50
CA VAL A 518 -1.93 24.77 -25.66
C VAL A 518 -2.96 24.04 -24.79
N ILE A 519 -2.92 22.70 -24.78
CA ILE A 519 -3.77 21.88 -23.92
C ILE A 519 -3.55 22.22 -22.45
N ILE A 520 -2.30 22.26 -22.00
CA ILE A 520 -1.96 22.60 -20.62
C ILE A 520 -2.47 23.99 -20.24
N HIS A 521 -2.32 24.97 -21.13
CA HIS A 521 -2.83 26.33 -20.88
C HIS A 521 -4.35 26.34 -20.73
N VAL A 522 -5.08 25.60 -21.57
CA VAL A 522 -6.53 25.47 -21.45
C VAL A 522 -6.92 24.76 -20.15
N VAL A 523 -6.21 23.69 -19.76
CA VAL A 523 -6.43 23.00 -18.50
C VAL A 523 -6.28 23.94 -17.31
N ILE A 524 -5.24 24.78 -17.28
CA ILE A 524 -5.01 25.79 -16.22
C ILE A 524 -6.19 26.76 -16.14
N GLN A 525 -6.66 27.29 -17.27
CA GLN A 525 -7.81 28.21 -17.30
C GLN A 525 -9.11 27.54 -16.82
N LEU A 526 -9.31 26.28 -17.21
CA LEU A 526 -10.49 25.52 -16.79
C LEU A 526 -10.51 25.34 -15.28
N ILE A 527 -9.42 24.87 -14.70
CA ILE A 527 -9.33 24.56 -13.26
C ILE A 527 -9.31 25.83 -12.42
N GLY A 528 -8.54 26.83 -12.83
CA GLY A 528 -8.32 28.04 -12.04
C GLY A 528 -9.50 29.02 -12.06
N GLN A 529 -10.27 29.07 -13.14
CA GLN A 529 -11.25 30.14 -13.34
C GLN A 529 -12.63 29.69 -13.81
N LYS A 530 -12.72 28.81 -14.81
CA LYS A 530 -14.00 28.51 -15.49
C LYS A 530 -14.85 27.46 -14.76
N LEU A 531 -14.28 26.28 -14.52
CA LEU A 531 -15.00 25.17 -13.91
C LEU A 531 -15.42 25.42 -12.47
N PRO A 532 -14.59 26.08 -11.60
CA PRO A 532 -15.01 26.39 -10.24
C PRO A 532 -16.34 27.17 -10.18
N LYS A 533 -16.50 28.14 -11.05
CA LYS A 533 -17.73 28.94 -11.16
C LYS A 533 -18.87 28.15 -11.78
N TYR A 534 -18.56 27.26 -12.74
CA TYR A 534 -19.56 26.49 -13.48
C TYR A 534 -20.23 25.42 -12.63
N VAL A 535 -19.45 24.72 -11.81
CA VAL A 535 -19.96 23.60 -10.99
C VAL A 535 -20.16 23.98 -9.50
N ASP A 536 -19.93 25.25 -9.14
CA ASP A 536 -19.95 25.74 -7.77
C ASP A 536 -19.06 24.90 -6.84
N ALA A 537 -17.75 24.91 -7.12
CA ALA A 537 -16.75 24.15 -6.39
C ALA A 537 -15.44 24.96 -6.29
N LYS A 538 -14.55 24.56 -5.39
CA LYS A 538 -13.22 25.16 -5.29
C LYS A 538 -12.30 24.62 -6.39
N PRO A 539 -11.28 25.37 -6.86
CA PRO A 539 -10.29 24.86 -7.80
C PRO A 539 -9.66 23.53 -7.36
N PHE A 540 -9.52 23.37 -6.05
CA PHE A 540 -8.96 22.18 -5.41
C PHE A 540 -9.83 20.92 -5.57
N ASP A 541 -11.15 21.08 -5.69
CA ASP A 541 -12.11 19.98 -5.84
C ASP A 541 -12.22 19.48 -7.29
N ILE A 542 -11.64 20.23 -8.23
CA ILE A 542 -11.59 19.85 -9.64
C ILE A 542 -10.38 19.00 -9.89
N GLN A 543 -10.54 17.88 -10.62
CA GLN A 543 -9.46 16.94 -10.82
C GLN A 543 -9.05 16.83 -12.29
N VAL A 544 -7.74 16.88 -12.54
CA VAL A 544 -7.16 16.51 -13.83
C VAL A 544 -6.86 15.02 -13.82
N LEU A 545 -7.39 14.32 -14.81
CA LEU A 545 -7.19 12.90 -15.01
C LEU A 545 -6.44 12.66 -16.32
N THR A 546 -5.28 12.02 -16.26
CA THR A 546 -4.48 11.71 -17.45
C THR A 546 -4.23 10.20 -17.59
N PRO A 547 -4.16 9.67 -18.81
CA PRO A 547 -3.82 8.26 -19.03
C PRO A 547 -2.43 7.87 -18.53
N MET A 548 -1.48 8.79 -18.57
CA MET A 548 -0.05 8.49 -18.43
C MET A 548 0.60 9.16 -17.22
N ARG A 549 1.59 8.48 -16.64
CA ARG A 549 2.45 9.06 -15.60
C ARG A 549 3.52 9.99 -16.18
N LYS A 550 4.18 9.56 -17.26
CA LYS A 550 5.26 10.28 -17.96
C LYS A 550 4.79 10.74 -19.33
N GLY A 551 5.50 11.70 -19.92
CA GLY A 551 5.24 12.22 -21.25
C GLY A 551 4.70 13.66 -21.25
N LEU A 552 4.31 14.14 -22.43
CA LEU A 552 3.92 15.54 -22.65
C LEU A 552 2.72 15.99 -21.80
N LEU A 553 1.75 15.11 -21.60
CA LEU A 553 0.57 15.30 -20.75
C LEU A 553 0.55 14.33 -19.55
N GLY A 554 1.72 13.86 -19.13
CA GLY A 554 1.87 12.96 -17.99
C GLY A 554 1.71 13.68 -16.64
N VAL A 555 1.34 12.91 -15.62
CA VAL A 555 1.14 13.38 -14.23
C VAL A 555 2.33 14.20 -13.72
N GLU A 556 3.56 13.72 -13.96
CA GLU A 556 4.78 14.35 -13.44
C GLU A 556 4.95 15.78 -13.98
N ARG A 557 4.75 15.97 -15.29
CA ARG A 557 4.85 17.29 -15.94
C ARG A 557 3.68 18.19 -15.53
N LEU A 558 2.46 17.65 -15.59
CA LEU A 558 1.26 18.42 -15.25
C LEU A 558 1.30 18.92 -13.81
N ASN A 559 1.70 18.08 -12.85
CA ASN A 559 1.77 18.49 -11.46
C ASN A 559 2.77 19.63 -11.21
N LYS A 560 3.96 19.59 -11.84
CA LYS A 560 4.94 20.67 -11.74
C LYS A 560 4.39 21.99 -12.25
N ILE A 561 3.67 21.96 -13.39
CA ILE A 561 3.09 23.16 -13.98
C ILE A 561 1.89 23.65 -13.17
N LEU A 562 0.97 22.76 -12.81
CA LEU A 562 -0.24 23.11 -12.06
C LEU A 562 0.08 23.65 -10.66
N GLN A 563 1.12 23.14 -9.99
CA GLN A 563 1.60 23.68 -8.71
C GLN A 563 1.99 25.15 -8.85
N GLN A 564 2.73 25.51 -9.91
CA GLN A 564 3.16 26.90 -10.12
C GLN A 564 2.00 27.89 -10.28
N TYR A 565 0.88 27.43 -10.86
CA TYR A 565 -0.30 28.30 -11.10
C TYR A 565 -1.31 28.25 -9.96
N LEU A 566 -1.54 27.10 -9.34
CA LEU A 566 -2.56 26.92 -8.30
C LEU A 566 -2.02 27.17 -6.89
N ASN A 567 -0.74 26.93 -6.68
CA ASN A 567 -0.06 27.19 -5.41
C ASN A 567 1.32 27.83 -5.67
N PRO A 568 1.38 29.09 -6.15
CA PRO A 568 2.63 29.75 -6.48
C PRO A 568 3.55 29.92 -5.27
N LYS A 569 4.85 29.99 -5.54
CA LYS A 569 5.87 30.26 -4.53
C LYS A 569 5.60 31.59 -3.82
N SER A 570 5.77 31.59 -2.50
CA SER A 570 5.66 32.77 -1.66
C SER A 570 6.69 32.69 -0.53
N GLU A 571 7.21 33.82 -0.08
CA GLU A 571 8.13 33.90 1.07
C GLU A 571 7.51 33.39 2.38
N SER A 572 6.16 33.36 2.45
CA SER A 572 5.43 32.84 3.62
C SER A 572 5.20 31.32 3.61
N LYS A 573 5.60 30.62 2.56
CA LYS A 573 5.37 29.18 2.42
C LYS A 573 6.68 28.43 2.44
N ALA A 574 6.80 27.48 3.35
CA ALA A 574 7.94 26.58 3.37
C ALA A 574 7.88 25.58 2.22
N GLU A 575 9.06 25.19 1.74
CA GLU A 575 9.25 24.24 0.63
C GLU A 575 10.20 23.11 1.07
N LYS A 576 9.96 21.89 0.57
CA LYS A 576 10.85 20.75 0.77
C LYS A 576 11.06 19.99 -0.52
N GLU A 577 12.32 19.82 -0.90
CA GLU A 577 12.72 18.99 -2.02
C GLU A 577 12.95 17.54 -1.54
N VAL A 578 12.39 16.59 -2.30
CA VAL A 578 12.57 15.14 -2.10
C VAL A 578 12.80 14.49 -3.45
N GLY A 579 14.04 14.15 -3.75
CA GLY A 579 14.43 13.71 -5.10
C GLY A 579 14.18 14.80 -6.13
N ASP A 580 13.38 14.49 -7.14
CA ASP A 580 12.97 15.42 -8.21
C ASP A 580 11.62 16.11 -7.96
N ARG A 581 11.05 15.95 -6.76
CA ARG A 581 9.76 16.53 -6.33
C ARG A 581 9.99 17.69 -5.38
N LEU A 582 9.22 18.75 -5.59
CA LEU A 582 9.16 19.90 -4.69
C LEU A 582 7.78 19.94 -4.02
N PHE A 583 7.74 19.83 -2.72
CA PHE A 583 6.54 20.02 -1.90
C PHE A 583 6.53 21.44 -1.30
N ARG A 584 5.35 22.04 -1.24
CA ARG A 584 5.11 23.37 -0.70
C ARG A 584 3.89 23.36 0.20
N GLU A 585 3.88 24.17 1.24
CA GLU A 585 2.69 24.39 2.05
C GLU A 585 1.52 24.84 1.19
N GLY A 586 0.36 24.21 1.39
CA GLY A 586 -0.84 24.37 0.58
C GLY A 586 -0.94 23.43 -0.62
N ASP A 587 0.05 22.59 -0.89
CA ASP A 587 -0.02 21.63 -2.00
C ASP A 587 -1.07 20.55 -1.76
N LYS A 588 -1.76 20.20 -2.84
CA LYS A 588 -2.60 19.02 -2.93
C LYS A 588 -1.72 17.79 -3.14
N VAL A 589 -1.81 16.84 -2.23
CA VAL A 589 -1.02 15.62 -2.24
C VAL A 589 -1.88 14.38 -2.14
N MET A 590 -1.31 13.24 -2.51
CA MET A 590 -1.94 11.94 -2.41
C MET A 590 -0.95 10.94 -1.86
N GLN A 591 -1.41 10.07 -0.95
CA GLN A 591 -0.70 8.89 -0.49
C GLN A 591 -0.57 7.88 -1.63
N THR A 592 0.63 7.34 -1.84
CA THR A 592 0.92 6.46 -2.99
C THR A 592 1.01 4.98 -2.65
N LYS A 593 1.13 4.66 -1.37
CA LYS A 593 1.20 3.29 -0.82
C LYS A 593 0.31 3.19 0.41
N ASN A 594 -0.09 1.98 0.77
CA ASN A 594 -0.71 1.76 2.08
C ASN A 594 0.37 1.83 3.16
N ASN A 595 0.18 2.71 4.15
CA ASN A 595 1.01 2.76 5.34
C ASN A 595 0.13 2.58 6.57
N TYR A 596 0.15 1.38 7.13
CA TYR A 596 -0.70 0.96 8.23
C TYR A 596 -0.23 1.47 9.59
N GLN A 597 1.00 1.95 9.68
CA GLN A 597 1.63 2.40 10.92
C GLN A 597 1.54 3.92 11.13
N LEU A 598 1.21 4.69 10.08
CA LEU A 598 1.03 6.12 10.18
C LEU A 598 -0.17 6.46 11.06
N ALA A 599 0.11 7.12 12.18
CA ALA A 599 -0.92 7.62 13.07
C ALA A 599 -1.58 8.87 12.48
N TRP A 600 -2.87 8.96 12.66
CA TRP A 600 -3.65 10.16 12.37
C TRP A 600 -4.48 10.57 13.59
N GLU A 601 -4.75 11.87 13.67
CA GLU A 601 -5.60 12.44 14.69
C GLU A 601 -6.55 13.49 14.09
N ILE A 602 -7.76 13.58 14.65
CA ILE A 602 -8.71 14.64 14.36
C ILE A 602 -8.70 15.58 15.54
N LYS A 603 -8.45 16.86 15.29
CA LYS A 603 -8.37 17.89 16.34
C LYS A 603 -9.63 18.76 16.39
N SER A 604 -10.06 19.12 17.59
CA SER A 604 -11.08 20.15 17.80
C SER A 604 -10.58 21.53 17.39
N LYS A 605 -11.46 22.53 17.30
CA LYS A 605 -11.09 23.93 17.08
C LYS A 605 -10.12 24.49 18.13
N TYR A 606 -9.98 23.82 19.26
CA TYR A 606 -9.09 24.18 20.36
C TYR A 606 -7.79 23.36 20.38
N GLY A 607 -7.53 22.56 19.32
CA GLY A 607 -6.32 21.74 19.20
C GLY A 607 -6.32 20.44 20.03
N LEU A 608 -7.42 20.12 20.71
CA LEU A 608 -7.53 18.87 21.47
C LEU A 608 -7.91 17.71 20.53
N PRO A 609 -7.30 16.52 20.67
CA PRO A 609 -7.66 15.37 19.87
C PRO A 609 -9.08 14.91 20.20
N ILE A 610 -9.92 14.76 19.17
CA ILE A 610 -11.29 14.23 19.25
C ILE A 610 -11.29 12.74 18.92
N ASP A 611 -10.51 12.36 17.91
CA ASP A 611 -10.38 10.99 17.43
C ASP A 611 -8.95 10.73 16.97
N LYS A 612 -8.54 9.47 17.00
CA LYS A 612 -7.20 9.03 16.57
C LYS A 612 -7.26 7.60 16.02
N GLY A 613 -6.37 7.29 15.11
CA GLY A 613 -6.26 5.95 14.56
C GLY A 613 -4.95 5.74 13.82
N LEU A 614 -4.83 4.60 13.20
CA LEU A 614 -3.69 4.20 12.39
C LEU A 614 -4.13 3.95 10.95
N GLY A 615 -3.21 4.16 10.03
CA GLY A 615 -3.35 3.84 8.62
C GLY A 615 -3.73 5.04 7.74
N VAL A 616 -2.90 5.24 6.71
CA VAL A 616 -3.15 6.11 5.56
C VAL A 616 -2.97 5.26 4.31
N PHE A 617 -3.93 5.33 3.40
CA PHE A 617 -4.05 4.37 2.32
C PHE A 617 -3.75 4.97 0.95
N ASN A 618 -3.34 4.12 0.02
CA ASN A 618 -3.10 4.52 -1.36
C ASN A 618 -4.37 5.17 -1.95
N GLY A 619 -4.22 6.37 -2.49
CA GLY A 619 -5.32 7.18 -3.02
C GLY A 619 -5.91 8.21 -2.04
N ASP A 620 -5.57 8.15 -0.74
CA ASP A 620 -5.99 9.18 0.21
C ASP A 620 -5.42 10.53 -0.21
N MET A 621 -6.31 11.54 -0.28
CA MET A 621 -5.95 12.90 -0.70
C MET A 621 -5.90 13.85 0.47
N GLY A 622 -4.91 14.74 0.47
CA GLY A 622 -4.73 15.72 1.52
C GLY A 622 -4.09 17.01 1.04
N VAL A 623 -3.92 17.91 1.99
CA VAL A 623 -3.27 19.23 1.81
C VAL A 623 -2.12 19.35 2.78
N ILE A 624 -0.96 19.74 2.29
CA ILE A 624 0.17 20.07 3.16
C ILE A 624 -0.18 21.34 3.96
N ARG A 625 -0.27 21.20 5.27
CA ARG A 625 -0.58 22.31 6.18
C ARG A 625 0.65 23.01 6.70
N GLN A 626 1.71 22.24 6.97
CA GLN A 626 2.94 22.76 7.53
C GLN A 626 4.14 21.90 7.11
N ILE A 627 5.25 22.55 6.82
CA ILE A 627 6.55 21.94 6.63
C ILE A 627 7.45 22.47 7.74
N ASN A 628 7.89 21.57 8.62
CA ASN A 628 8.76 21.92 9.74
C ASN A 628 10.17 21.37 9.50
N GLU A 629 11.08 22.23 9.10
CA GLU A 629 12.46 21.85 8.82
C GLU A 629 13.23 21.44 10.09
N TYR A 630 12.87 22.00 11.24
CA TYR A 630 13.55 21.71 12.51
C TYR A 630 13.16 20.32 13.04
N ALA A 631 11.87 20.01 13.02
CA ALA A 631 11.37 18.71 13.41
C ALA A 631 11.55 17.64 12.30
N GLN A 632 11.94 18.07 11.10
CA GLN A 632 12.03 17.25 9.90
C GLN A 632 10.71 16.51 9.59
N THR A 633 9.59 17.24 9.69
CA THR A 633 8.25 16.71 9.48
C THR A 633 7.43 17.54 8.54
N VAL A 634 6.46 16.89 7.89
CA VAL A 634 5.41 17.50 7.07
C VAL A 634 4.06 17.09 7.63
N THR A 635 3.25 18.08 7.96
CA THR A 635 1.88 17.87 8.42
C THR A 635 0.93 17.91 7.24
N VAL A 636 0.19 16.85 7.01
CA VAL A 636 -0.82 16.73 5.95
C VAL A 636 -2.20 16.58 6.59
N GLU A 637 -3.14 17.39 6.16
CA GLU A 637 -4.56 17.23 6.50
C GLU A 637 -5.25 16.47 5.36
N PHE A 638 -5.65 15.24 5.62
CA PHE A 638 -6.44 14.41 4.74
C PHE A 638 -7.94 14.70 4.86
N GLU A 639 -8.73 14.03 4.07
CA GLU A 639 -10.20 14.07 4.17
C GLU A 639 -10.66 13.71 5.59
N GLU A 640 -11.83 14.24 5.98
CA GLU A 640 -12.38 14.11 7.34
C GLU A 640 -11.54 14.83 8.43
N SER A 641 -10.70 15.78 8.02
CA SER A 641 -9.81 16.51 8.92
C SER A 641 -8.81 15.63 9.68
N ARG A 642 -8.45 14.47 9.11
CA ARG A 642 -7.41 13.61 9.67
C ARG A 642 -6.05 14.25 9.46
N ILE A 643 -5.39 14.59 10.53
CA ILE A 643 -4.06 15.19 10.52
C ILE A 643 -3.01 14.11 10.69
N VAL A 644 -2.06 14.05 9.78
CA VAL A 644 -0.96 13.09 9.76
C VAL A 644 0.36 13.83 9.72
N GLU A 645 1.31 13.40 10.52
CA GLU A 645 2.67 13.92 10.52
C GLU A 645 3.62 12.93 9.85
N TYR A 646 4.23 13.34 8.75
CA TYR A 646 5.21 12.57 8.00
C TYR A 646 6.62 13.00 8.39
N SER A 647 7.49 12.06 8.72
CA SER A 647 8.91 12.36 8.72
C SER A 647 9.41 12.60 7.29
N PHE A 648 10.48 13.38 7.12
CA PHE A 648 11.04 13.63 5.79
C PHE A 648 11.47 12.35 5.06
N LYS A 649 11.79 11.27 5.79
CA LYS A 649 12.11 9.95 5.22
C LYS A 649 10.90 9.29 4.55
N ASN A 650 9.70 9.58 5.03
CA ASN A 650 8.46 8.98 4.53
C ASN A 650 7.79 9.81 3.44
N LEU A 651 8.35 10.97 3.07
CA LEU A 651 7.78 11.82 2.03
C LEU A 651 7.80 11.19 0.62
N GLU A 652 8.57 10.16 0.40
CA GLU A 652 8.51 9.38 -0.83
C GLU A 652 7.15 8.69 -1.05
N GLU A 653 6.36 8.51 0.02
CA GLU A 653 5.01 7.98 -0.01
C GLU A 653 3.96 8.99 -0.49
N LEU A 654 4.32 10.28 -0.57
CA LEU A 654 3.45 11.35 -1.05
C LEU A 654 3.78 11.77 -2.48
N GLU A 655 2.77 12.09 -3.25
CA GLU A 655 2.90 12.72 -4.56
C GLU A 655 1.98 13.95 -4.67
N LEU A 656 2.37 14.93 -5.49
CA LEU A 656 1.46 16.03 -5.87
C LEU A 656 0.24 15.44 -6.60
N ALA A 657 -0.94 15.98 -6.31
CA ALA A 657 -2.21 15.41 -6.78
C ALA A 657 -3.12 16.42 -7.52
N TYR A 658 -2.57 17.47 -8.07
CA TYR A 658 -3.31 18.36 -8.99
C TYR A 658 -3.77 17.62 -10.24
N ALA A 659 -2.89 16.78 -10.79
CA ALA A 659 -3.19 15.79 -11.81
C ALA A 659 -2.84 14.39 -11.27
N ILE A 660 -3.69 13.41 -11.56
CA ILE A 660 -3.46 12.00 -11.23
C ILE A 660 -3.73 11.12 -12.45
N THR A 661 -3.27 9.86 -12.41
CA THR A 661 -3.66 8.91 -13.44
C THR A 661 -5.13 8.51 -13.28
N ILE A 662 -5.77 8.13 -14.38
CA ILE A 662 -7.14 7.62 -14.36
C ILE A 662 -7.26 6.39 -13.44
N HIS A 663 -6.25 5.52 -13.40
CA HIS A 663 -6.21 4.37 -12.48
C HIS A 663 -6.31 4.80 -11.00
N LYS A 664 -5.61 5.87 -10.62
CA LYS A 664 -5.63 6.39 -9.25
C LYS A 664 -6.90 7.17 -8.89
N SER A 665 -7.77 7.42 -9.86
CA SER A 665 -9.08 8.05 -9.61
C SER A 665 -10.20 7.03 -9.33
N GLN A 666 -9.93 5.74 -9.43
CA GLN A 666 -10.92 4.70 -9.13
C GLN A 666 -11.47 4.86 -7.71
N GLY A 667 -12.75 4.56 -7.51
CA GLY A 667 -13.46 4.75 -6.24
C GLY A 667 -13.71 6.21 -5.84
N SER A 668 -13.20 7.19 -6.63
CA SER A 668 -13.38 8.61 -6.37
C SER A 668 -14.34 9.23 -7.39
N GLU A 669 -15.08 10.26 -6.98
CA GLU A 669 -15.85 11.12 -7.86
C GLU A 669 -15.54 12.58 -7.56
N TYR A 670 -15.58 13.41 -8.59
CA TYR A 670 -15.23 14.82 -8.49
C TYR A 670 -16.36 15.71 -9.05
N PRO A 671 -16.58 16.91 -8.50
CA PRO A 671 -17.55 17.86 -9.06
C PRO A 671 -17.31 18.12 -10.54
N ALA A 672 -16.05 18.31 -10.94
CA ALA A 672 -15.66 18.39 -12.34
C ALA A 672 -14.35 17.66 -12.60
N VAL A 673 -14.23 17.09 -13.80
CA VAL A 673 -13.05 16.40 -14.27
C VAL A 673 -12.56 17.03 -15.58
N VAL A 674 -11.24 17.19 -15.69
CA VAL A 674 -10.59 17.64 -16.91
C VAL A 674 -9.69 16.51 -17.42
N ILE A 675 -9.86 16.09 -18.66
CA ILE A 675 -9.14 14.97 -19.27
C ILE A 675 -8.33 15.48 -20.47
N PRO A 676 -7.03 15.75 -20.31
CA PRO A 676 -6.16 16.07 -21.44
C PRO A 676 -5.86 14.81 -22.26
N LEU A 677 -6.04 14.86 -23.59
CA LEU A 677 -5.89 13.74 -24.51
C LEU A 677 -4.96 14.06 -25.67
N LEU A 678 -3.86 13.33 -25.77
CA LEU A 678 -3.00 13.20 -26.96
C LEU A 678 -2.63 11.72 -27.16
N SER A 679 -1.96 11.45 -28.29
CA SER A 679 -1.49 10.09 -28.60
C SER A 679 -0.63 9.49 -27.47
N GLY A 680 -0.78 8.20 -27.26
CA GLY A 680 -0.06 7.44 -26.27
C GLY A 680 0.03 5.94 -26.63
N PRO A 681 0.63 5.11 -25.77
CA PRO A 681 0.74 3.68 -26.01
C PRO A 681 -0.63 3.02 -26.19
N ARG A 682 -0.80 2.26 -27.28
CA ARG A 682 -2.08 1.65 -27.66
C ARG A 682 -2.70 0.79 -26.55
N MET A 683 -1.87 0.03 -25.83
CA MET A 683 -2.32 -0.83 -24.71
C MET A 683 -2.95 -0.04 -23.56
N LEU A 684 -2.50 1.18 -23.34
CA LEU A 684 -3.01 2.05 -22.29
C LEU A 684 -4.21 2.87 -22.75
N MET A 685 -4.21 3.30 -24.02
CA MET A 685 -5.25 4.16 -24.60
C MET A 685 -6.43 3.31 -25.08
N ASN A 686 -7.21 2.76 -24.16
CA ASN A 686 -8.33 1.86 -24.43
C ASN A 686 -9.68 2.39 -23.94
N ARG A 687 -10.75 1.69 -24.34
CA ARG A 687 -12.15 2.02 -24.04
C ARG A 687 -12.44 2.09 -22.54
N ASN A 688 -11.99 1.11 -21.77
CA ASN A 688 -12.27 1.02 -20.34
C ASN A 688 -11.60 2.15 -19.55
N LEU A 689 -10.40 2.59 -20.00
CA LEU A 689 -9.75 3.75 -19.41
C LEU A 689 -10.57 5.03 -19.66
N LEU A 690 -11.02 5.26 -20.90
CA LEU A 690 -11.85 6.42 -21.25
C LEU A 690 -13.18 6.39 -20.50
N TYR A 691 -13.84 5.25 -20.46
CA TYR A 691 -15.06 5.03 -19.70
C TYR A 691 -14.89 5.36 -18.21
N THR A 692 -13.84 4.81 -17.59
CA THR A 692 -13.54 5.07 -16.19
C THR A 692 -13.30 6.55 -15.93
N ALA A 693 -12.54 7.25 -16.82
CA ALA A 693 -12.26 8.67 -16.65
C ALA A 693 -13.53 9.53 -16.71
N VAL A 694 -14.40 9.29 -17.68
CA VAL A 694 -15.66 10.03 -17.85
C VAL A 694 -16.58 9.82 -16.64
N THR A 695 -16.67 8.60 -16.16
CA THR A 695 -17.55 8.25 -15.01
C THR A 695 -17.06 8.80 -13.66
N ARG A 696 -15.89 9.44 -13.59
CA ARG A 696 -15.41 10.13 -12.37
C ARG A 696 -16.04 11.51 -12.18
N ALA A 697 -16.68 12.08 -13.19
CA ALA A 697 -17.30 13.40 -13.11
C ALA A 697 -18.75 13.32 -12.62
N ARG A 698 -19.09 14.17 -11.64
CA ARG A 698 -20.46 14.30 -11.10
C ARG A 698 -21.31 15.33 -11.85
N LYS A 699 -20.74 16.53 -12.10
CA LYS A 699 -21.47 17.68 -12.65
C LYS A 699 -20.95 18.11 -14.02
N CYS A 700 -19.65 17.90 -14.30
CA CYS A 700 -19.06 18.31 -15.57
C CYS A 700 -17.81 17.50 -15.90
N VAL A 701 -17.71 17.03 -17.12
CA VAL A 701 -16.47 16.51 -17.72
C VAL A 701 -16.07 17.37 -18.91
N THR A 702 -14.80 17.74 -18.97
CA THR A 702 -14.24 18.47 -20.10
C THR A 702 -13.00 17.73 -20.62
N LEU A 703 -13.10 17.21 -21.83
CA LEU A 703 -11.97 16.64 -22.53
C LEU A 703 -11.27 17.73 -23.35
N VAL A 704 -9.95 17.74 -23.34
CA VAL A 704 -9.14 18.74 -24.07
C VAL A 704 -8.05 18.01 -24.86
N GLY A 705 -8.16 18.00 -26.17
CA GLY A 705 -7.17 17.31 -26.98
C GLY A 705 -7.60 16.97 -28.40
N ASP A 706 -7.00 15.90 -28.93
CA ASP A 706 -7.27 15.40 -30.27
C ASP A 706 -8.49 14.47 -30.27
N GLU A 707 -9.51 14.82 -31.07
CA GLU A 707 -10.71 14.01 -31.24
C GLU A 707 -10.45 12.63 -31.85
N ASN A 708 -9.42 12.50 -32.68
CA ASN A 708 -9.06 11.22 -33.26
C ASN A 708 -8.58 10.24 -32.17
N VAL A 709 -7.86 10.76 -31.17
CA VAL A 709 -7.42 9.96 -30.02
C VAL A 709 -8.61 9.50 -29.18
N PHE A 710 -9.61 10.36 -28.98
CA PHE A 710 -10.86 9.98 -28.30
C PHE A 710 -11.53 8.81 -29.02
N PHE A 711 -11.76 8.92 -30.32
CA PHE A 711 -12.40 7.85 -31.09
C PHE A 711 -11.54 6.59 -31.18
N GLN A 712 -10.22 6.72 -31.28
CA GLN A 712 -9.29 5.58 -31.20
C GLN A 712 -9.45 4.84 -29.87
N MET A 713 -9.50 5.55 -28.75
CA MET A 713 -9.72 4.93 -27.44
C MET A 713 -11.09 4.25 -27.36
N GLN A 714 -12.12 4.89 -27.85
CA GLN A 714 -13.50 4.34 -27.85
C GLN A 714 -13.60 3.03 -28.65
N HIS A 715 -12.90 2.91 -29.76
CA HIS A 715 -12.88 1.70 -30.58
C HIS A 715 -11.83 0.67 -30.14
N ASN A 716 -10.88 1.08 -29.30
CA ASN A 716 -9.84 0.19 -28.82
C ASN A 716 -10.34 -0.66 -27.65
N VAL A 717 -10.76 -1.88 -27.95
CA VAL A 717 -11.17 -2.91 -26.98
C VAL A 717 -10.00 -3.76 -26.48
N THR A 718 -8.77 -3.45 -26.91
CA THR A 718 -7.59 -4.18 -26.46
C THR A 718 -7.39 -3.89 -24.98
N GLU A 719 -7.69 -4.85 -24.15
CA GLU A 719 -7.34 -4.83 -22.74
C GLU A 719 -5.93 -5.42 -22.57
N GLN A 720 -5.20 -4.91 -21.62
CA GLN A 720 -4.01 -5.60 -21.17
C GLN A 720 -4.46 -6.98 -20.66
N VAL A 721 -3.95 -8.04 -21.28
CA VAL A 721 -4.25 -9.40 -20.84
C VAL A 721 -3.90 -9.49 -19.37
N ARG A 722 -4.87 -9.87 -18.56
CA ARG A 722 -4.67 -10.10 -17.13
C ARG A 722 -4.83 -11.59 -16.87
N TYR A 723 -3.72 -12.22 -16.56
CA TYR A 723 -3.70 -13.64 -16.26
C TYR A 723 -4.25 -13.85 -14.85
N SER A 724 -5.52 -14.27 -14.76
CA SER A 724 -6.24 -14.61 -13.55
C SER A 724 -6.91 -15.96 -13.72
N ALA A 725 -6.87 -16.81 -12.71
CA ALA A 725 -7.41 -18.17 -12.79
C ALA A 725 -8.50 -18.46 -11.75
N LEU A 726 -9.02 -17.43 -11.06
CA LEU A 726 -10.10 -17.64 -10.08
C LEU A 726 -11.34 -18.28 -10.73
N LYS A 727 -11.70 -17.89 -11.96
CA LYS A 727 -12.76 -18.53 -12.73
C LYS A 727 -12.51 -20.03 -12.87
N ASP A 728 -11.29 -20.45 -13.20
CA ASP A 728 -10.92 -21.85 -13.34
C ASP A 728 -11.04 -22.58 -12.00
N ARG A 729 -10.61 -21.93 -10.90
CA ARG A 729 -10.71 -22.50 -9.54
C ARG A 729 -12.16 -22.68 -9.09
N ILE A 730 -13.04 -21.75 -9.45
CA ILE A 730 -14.49 -21.84 -9.16
C ILE A 730 -15.09 -23.08 -9.85
N TRP A 731 -14.74 -23.33 -11.11
CA TRP A 731 -15.19 -24.53 -11.82
C TRP A 731 -14.63 -25.81 -11.21
N GLU A 732 -13.34 -25.85 -10.87
CA GLU A 732 -12.71 -27.02 -10.22
C GLU A 732 -13.30 -27.31 -8.84
N ALA A 733 -13.69 -26.29 -8.10
CA ALA A 733 -14.30 -26.46 -6.78
C ALA A 733 -15.72 -27.03 -6.90
N ASP A 734 -16.52 -26.54 -7.87
CA ASP A 734 -17.87 -27.02 -8.17
C ASP A 734 -17.85 -28.49 -8.62
N GLU A 735 -16.91 -28.87 -9.48
CA GLU A 735 -16.75 -30.27 -9.93
C GLU A 735 -16.44 -31.21 -8.74
N ARG A 736 -15.57 -30.81 -7.81
CA ARG A 736 -15.27 -31.59 -6.62
C ARG A 736 -16.46 -31.76 -5.69
N GLU A 737 -17.29 -30.73 -5.54
CA GLU A 737 -18.50 -30.80 -4.73
C GLU A 737 -19.52 -31.77 -5.35
N VAL A 738 -19.71 -31.73 -6.67
CA VAL A 738 -20.57 -32.65 -7.40
C VAL A 738 -20.07 -34.11 -7.25
N GLU A 739 -18.76 -34.36 -7.37
CA GLU A 739 -18.17 -35.69 -7.19
C GLU A 739 -18.34 -36.20 -5.75
N MET A 740 -18.16 -35.34 -4.74
CA MET A 740 -18.36 -35.70 -3.34
C MET A 740 -19.83 -36.06 -3.06
N ARG A 741 -20.78 -35.31 -3.60
CA ARG A 741 -22.22 -35.60 -3.46
C ARG A 741 -22.61 -36.92 -4.17
N ALA A 742 -22.07 -37.18 -5.38
CA ALA A 742 -22.31 -38.39 -6.13
C ALA A 742 -21.63 -39.65 -5.52
N GLY A 743 -20.57 -39.47 -4.75
CA GLY A 743 -19.88 -40.58 -4.06
C GLY A 743 -20.48 -40.94 -2.69
N VAL A 744 -21.44 -40.15 -2.20
CA VAL A 744 -22.20 -40.39 -0.94
C VAL A 744 -23.55 -41.10 -1.22
N GLU A 745 -24.06 -41.10 -2.46
CA GLU A 745 -25.19 -41.94 -2.91
C GLU A 745 -24.67 -43.34 -3.36
#